data_9eb90eb8dd2d6bf3706f7c76fef508fe
#
_entry.id   9eb90eb8dd2d6bf3706f7c76fef508fe
#
_cell.length_a   1.000
_cell.length_b   1.000
_cell.length_c   1.000
_cell.angle_alpha   90.00
_cell.angle_beta   90.00
_cell.angle_gamma   90.00
#
_symmetry.space_group_name_H-M   'P 1'
#
loop_
_entity.id
_entity.type
_entity.pdbx_description
1 polymer ?
#
loop_
_entity_poly.entity_id
_entity_poly.type
_entity_poly.pdbx_seq_one_letter_code
_entity_poly.pdbx_strand_id
1 'polypeptide(L)'
;NHVIKPALVGLTGPWISGGIEFNWPQHHRPTTFLPVDYLLKENEDGSKSVLMHDVDQMYGTKGITKITLYPGKAYIEITGQLYNRTPLPQTFLWWANPAVAANEYTQSVFPPDVHAVMDHGKRDVSRFPIATGVYYKKDYSEGVDISRYKNIPVPTSYMAEKSKYDFVGGYDYNKEAGLLHVADHHISPGKKQWTWGCGDFGKAWDRNLTDEDGPYVELMTGVYTDNQPDFAWLKPYEEKTFKQYFMPYKAAGVVKNATIEAAVNMTHTQQGVEIIVYATSTYQADIVLSYDEKVIMEDKAVISPVNIYKRTCVIENIQDDTKLTIKVLENGRELVTYTPEKQEIPELPKPAEAIGEPWSIQTNEELYLAGLHIEQYRHATYLPDPYYLEALKRDPGDIRVNNAYGMLLLRRGQFAKAKPYFEKAIERMMRRNPNPYNSEAYYNLGLAQLYLGEEEEAYDSFFKATWSNEQQEMAYYYLAVLDARKNRFVHALDMIERSLVKNAHSINARALKVYILRKSGRVEEAKAQIASNLALDAFDFVSRNEEILLTQSENERITLHNLLRGFAQNYLMIARDYALFGGYEEANQVLKAFSCKNQLLYYYQAYYLHKSGNEEAASQMIKEAEGLSPDYNFPNKLEDIAVLQYAVQEYQSGMAAYALGNLYYDRLDWEEAVPLWEMAREQNPDYPTVHRNLALAYYNKLHDAQKAKAELETAYKLDTSDARVLLELDQLYKKLGYSYEERLAHLEEHKEIIDSRDDLYIEYITLYNMTGRYEEALDMIMHHHFHPWEGGEGKITTQYTLALLQLTKLALAEHKPENAEELLRKALVFPENLGEGKLEGTKDNHLYYYLGEALEQQDRAKEAEECWHRAECGTDEPAGAMYYNDQPADMILYQGLAKRRLGDMAGANARFYRLLDYGERHLRDEVKMDYFAVSLPDFLIFDEDYTKKNQAHCYYLMALANIGLGNQEKAEEFLKKALVIEPSHMMCHIYHNK
;
A
#
# COMPACT_ATOMS: atom_id res chain seq x y z
N ASN A 1 0.01 -16.50 -13.74
CA ASN A 1 -1.36 -16.05 -13.98
C ASN A 1 -1.35 -14.98 -15.06
N HIS A 2 -2.22 -15.09 -16.07
CA HIS A 2 -2.31 -14.14 -17.18
C HIS A 2 -3.57 -13.24 -17.12
N VAL A 3 -4.51 -13.57 -16.27
CA VAL A 3 -5.67 -12.71 -15.98
C VAL A 3 -5.25 -11.56 -15.09
N ILE A 4 -5.53 -10.33 -15.50
CA ILE A 4 -5.20 -9.10 -14.76
C ILE A 4 -6.49 -8.40 -14.39
N LYS A 5 -6.76 -8.31 -13.08
CA LYS A 5 -7.92 -7.59 -12.55
C LYS A 5 -7.50 -6.60 -11.46
N PRO A 6 -8.12 -5.41 -11.41
CA PRO A 6 -7.91 -4.49 -10.30
C PRO A 6 -8.66 -4.96 -9.05
N ALA A 7 -8.06 -4.69 -7.89
CA ALA A 7 -8.69 -4.84 -6.58
C ALA A 7 -8.29 -3.66 -5.69
N LEU A 8 -8.91 -3.51 -4.53
CA LEU A 8 -8.64 -2.44 -3.57
C LEU A 8 -8.10 -3.00 -2.27
N VAL A 9 -7.10 -2.33 -1.71
CA VAL A 9 -6.66 -2.51 -0.33
C VAL A 9 -6.95 -1.23 0.44
N GLY A 10 -7.98 -1.20 1.24
CA GLY A 10 -8.34 -0.14 2.18
C GLY A 10 -7.68 1.22 1.94
N LEU A 11 -6.79 1.61 2.84
CA LEU A 11 -6.09 2.91 2.78
C LEU A 11 -4.91 2.95 1.79
N THR A 12 -4.43 1.82 1.31
CA THR A 12 -3.23 1.78 0.46
C THR A 12 -3.52 1.95 -1.03
N GLY A 13 -4.74 1.70 -1.44
CA GLY A 13 -5.21 1.96 -2.80
C GLY A 13 -5.34 0.72 -3.68
N PRO A 14 -5.49 0.90 -4.99
CA PRO A 14 -5.72 -0.20 -5.93
C PRO A 14 -4.44 -0.97 -6.25
N TRP A 15 -4.60 -2.24 -6.57
CA TRP A 15 -3.55 -3.15 -7.05
C TRP A 15 -4.09 -4.01 -8.19
N ILE A 16 -3.20 -4.76 -8.84
CA ILE A 16 -3.58 -5.69 -9.91
C ILE A 16 -3.18 -7.13 -9.53
N SER A 17 -4.01 -8.09 -9.89
CA SER A 17 -3.79 -9.50 -9.61
C SER A 17 -2.94 -10.16 -10.67
N GLY A 18 -2.49 -10.63 -11.35
CA GLY A 18 -1.85 -11.31 -12.45
C GLY A 18 -0.65 -10.57 -13.05
N GLY A 19 0.05 -11.22 -13.94
CA GLY A 19 1.25 -10.67 -14.56
C GLY A 19 2.36 -10.41 -13.56
N ILE A 20 3.00 -9.26 -13.67
CA ILE A 20 3.98 -8.73 -12.71
C ILE A 20 3.54 -7.33 -12.31
N GLU A 21 3.09 -7.17 -11.08
CA GLU A 21 2.85 -5.84 -10.50
C GLU A 21 4.18 -5.26 -10.01
N PHE A 22 4.51 -4.04 -10.43
CA PHE A 22 5.68 -3.31 -9.96
C PHE A 22 5.28 -2.34 -8.85
N ASN A 23 5.45 -2.73 -7.61
CA ASN A 23 5.16 -1.93 -6.43
C ASN A 23 6.27 -0.91 -6.20
N TRP A 24 6.07 0.34 -6.66
CA TRP A 24 6.93 1.50 -6.43
C TRP A 24 6.17 2.81 -6.65
N PRO A 25 6.51 3.93 -6.04
CA PRO A 25 7.41 4.12 -4.90
C PRO A 25 6.82 3.60 -3.59
N GLN A 26 5.62 3.04 -3.64
CA GLN A 26 4.91 2.37 -2.54
C GLN A 26 4.21 1.12 -3.05
N HIS A 27 3.79 0.22 -2.16
CA HIS A 27 2.92 -0.88 -2.54
C HIS A 27 1.53 -0.33 -2.87
N HIS A 28 0.94 -0.81 -3.98
CA HIS A 28 -0.41 -0.43 -4.41
C HIS A 28 -0.61 1.08 -4.57
N ARG A 29 -0.14 1.62 -5.66
CA ARG A 29 -0.31 3.05 -5.98
C ARG A 29 -1.60 3.29 -6.77
N PRO A 30 -2.22 4.47 -6.68
CA PRO A 30 -3.47 4.79 -7.38
C PRO A 30 -3.40 4.63 -8.90
N THR A 31 -2.22 4.74 -9.50
CA THR A 31 -2.01 4.68 -10.95
C THR A 31 -1.53 3.32 -11.45
N THR A 32 -1.55 2.28 -10.61
CA THR A 32 -0.96 0.96 -10.94
C THR A 32 -1.54 0.31 -12.20
N PHE A 33 -2.78 0.62 -12.58
CA PHE A 33 -3.47 0.09 -13.75
C PHE A 33 -3.61 1.10 -14.90
N LEU A 34 -3.07 2.32 -14.75
CA LEU A 34 -3.09 3.32 -15.82
C LEU A 34 -2.04 3.02 -16.88
N PRO A 35 -2.26 3.46 -18.16
CA PRO A 35 -1.25 3.36 -19.20
C PRO A 35 0.04 4.06 -18.81
N VAL A 36 1.17 3.53 -19.26
CA VAL A 36 2.51 4.11 -19.05
C VAL A 36 3.12 4.54 -20.38
N ASP A 37 4.11 5.44 -20.33
CA ASP A 37 4.92 5.76 -21.49
C ASP A 37 5.83 4.57 -21.79
N TYR A 38 6.04 4.22 -23.05
CA TYR A 38 6.89 3.08 -23.38
C TYR A 38 7.75 3.28 -24.62
N LEU A 39 8.85 2.55 -24.67
CA LEU A 39 9.78 2.52 -25.78
C LEU A 39 10.25 1.09 -26.03
N LEU A 40 10.25 0.67 -27.31
CA LEU A 40 10.85 -0.60 -27.72
C LEU A 40 12.26 -0.34 -28.20
N LYS A 41 13.22 -1.19 -27.76
CA LYS A 41 14.62 -1.05 -28.11
C LYS A 41 15.22 -2.41 -28.52
N GLU A 42 15.88 -2.42 -29.67
CA GLU A 42 16.81 -3.50 -30.05
C GLU A 42 18.23 -3.05 -29.66
N ASN A 43 18.91 -3.89 -28.89
CA ASN A 43 20.24 -3.60 -28.38
C ASN A 43 21.30 -4.21 -29.32
N GLU A 44 22.52 -3.69 -29.26
CA GLU A 44 23.65 -4.11 -30.12
C GLU A 44 24.05 -5.58 -29.96
N ASP A 45 23.78 -6.14 -28.77
CA ASP A 45 24.03 -7.56 -28.46
C ASP A 45 22.90 -8.50 -28.95
N GLY A 46 21.93 -7.96 -29.68
CA GLY A 46 20.76 -8.69 -30.19
C GLY A 46 19.65 -8.89 -29.17
N SER A 47 19.80 -8.42 -27.94
CA SER A 47 18.72 -8.43 -26.96
C SER A 47 17.65 -7.41 -27.31
N LYS A 48 16.41 -7.66 -26.83
CA LYS A 48 15.28 -6.76 -27.04
C LYS A 48 14.72 -6.32 -25.72
N SER A 49 14.44 -5.02 -25.62
CA SER A 49 13.97 -4.40 -24.39
C SER A 49 12.67 -3.63 -24.61
N VAL A 50 11.81 -3.69 -23.61
CA VAL A 50 10.69 -2.77 -23.42
C VAL A 50 11.04 -1.88 -22.24
N LEU A 51 11.09 -0.56 -22.45
CA LEU A 51 11.26 0.42 -21.40
C LEU A 51 9.88 1.02 -21.10
N MET A 52 9.47 1.02 -19.85
CA MET A 52 8.21 1.59 -19.38
C MET A 52 8.54 2.70 -18.38
N HIS A 53 7.94 3.86 -18.60
CA HIS A 53 8.19 5.06 -17.80
C HIS A 53 6.90 5.58 -17.18
N ASP A 54 7.00 6.00 -15.93
CA ASP A 54 5.96 6.75 -15.24
C ASP A 54 6.58 7.69 -14.20
N VAL A 55 5.84 8.74 -13.84
CA VAL A 55 6.16 9.59 -12.69
C VAL A 55 5.01 9.48 -11.72
N ASP A 56 5.31 8.99 -10.51
CA ASP A 56 4.30 8.92 -9.46
C ASP A 56 3.77 10.32 -9.13
N GLN A 57 2.44 10.47 -9.24
CA GLN A 57 1.81 11.77 -9.08
C GLN A 57 1.77 12.24 -7.62
N MET A 58 1.75 11.32 -6.65
CA MET A 58 1.66 11.68 -5.22
C MET A 58 2.99 12.20 -4.66
N TYR A 59 4.10 11.55 -5.03
CA TYR A 59 5.42 11.82 -4.42
C TYR A 59 6.47 12.35 -5.41
N GLY A 60 6.17 12.35 -6.70
CA GLY A 60 7.07 12.87 -7.72
C GLY A 60 8.27 11.98 -8.05
N THR A 61 8.26 10.73 -7.63
CA THR A 61 9.30 9.77 -8.00
C THR A 61 9.11 9.32 -9.44
N LYS A 62 10.16 9.43 -10.24
CA LYS A 62 10.21 8.91 -11.61
C LYS A 62 10.72 7.48 -11.58
N GLY A 63 10.08 6.58 -12.31
CA GLY A 63 10.51 5.20 -12.48
C GLY A 63 10.58 4.78 -13.93
N ILE A 64 11.64 4.05 -14.29
CA ILE A 64 11.75 3.33 -15.54
C ILE A 64 11.92 1.86 -15.20
N THR A 65 10.98 1.04 -15.66
CA THR A 65 11.07 -0.41 -15.62
C THR A 65 11.44 -0.91 -17.01
N LYS A 66 12.59 -1.53 -17.13
CA LYS A 66 13.06 -2.12 -18.40
C LYS A 66 13.01 -3.64 -18.31
N ILE A 67 12.29 -4.27 -19.21
CA ILE A 67 12.24 -5.73 -19.35
C ILE A 67 13.05 -6.10 -20.57
N THR A 68 14.05 -6.99 -20.40
CA THR A 68 14.96 -7.39 -21.46
C THR A 68 14.97 -8.90 -21.64
N LEU A 69 14.91 -9.34 -22.89
CA LEU A 69 15.11 -10.73 -23.31
C LEU A 69 16.41 -10.85 -24.12
N TYR A 70 17.24 -11.80 -23.73
CA TYR A 70 18.54 -12.08 -24.38
C TYR A 70 18.48 -13.33 -25.25
N PRO A 71 19.07 -13.32 -26.45
CA PRO A 71 19.20 -14.52 -27.26
C PRO A 71 19.92 -15.63 -26.50
N GLY A 72 19.37 -16.83 -26.51
CA GLY A 72 20.01 -18.02 -25.89
C GLY A 72 20.00 -18.02 -24.35
N LYS A 73 19.23 -17.17 -23.70
CA LYS A 73 19.08 -17.12 -22.24
C LYS A 73 17.64 -17.44 -21.82
N ALA A 74 17.49 -18.28 -20.82
CA ALA A 74 16.19 -18.69 -20.27
C ALA A 74 15.86 -17.89 -19.00
N TYR A 75 15.92 -16.56 -19.10
CA TYR A 75 15.46 -15.66 -18.05
C TYR A 75 14.94 -14.34 -18.63
N ILE A 76 14.14 -13.65 -17.84
CA ILE A 76 13.72 -12.28 -18.08
C ILE A 76 14.52 -11.40 -17.14
N GLU A 77 15.26 -10.41 -17.69
CA GLU A 77 15.92 -9.38 -16.88
C GLU A 77 14.96 -8.19 -16.67
N ILE A 78 14.78 -7.81 -15.42
CA ILE A 78 14.12 -6.57 -15.02
C ILE A 78 15.19 -5.59 -14.56
N THR A 79 15.28 -4.41 -15.19
CA THR A 79 16.07 -3.30 -14.66
C THR A 79 15.11 -2.23 -14.14
N GLY A 80 15.21 -1.89 -12.87
CA GLY A 80 14.53 -0.74 -12.27
C GLY A 80 15.48 0.45 -12.20
N GLN A 81 15.01 1.62 -12.59
CA GLN A 81 15.71 2.91 -12.43
C GLN A 81 14.75 3.87 -11.76
N LEU A 82 15.02 4.23 -10.51
CA LEU A 82 14.20 5.14 -9.71
C LEU A 82 14.93 6.44 -9.50
N TYR A 83 14.25 7.55 -9.71
CA TYR A 83 14.79 8.88 -9.60
C TYR A 83 13.87 9.80 -8.84
N ASN A 84 14.39 10.47 -7.81
CA ASN A 84 13.67 11.50 -7.08
C ASN A 84 13.77 12.83 -7.81
N ARG A 85 12.72 13.28 -8.48
CA ARG A 85 12.67 14.56 -9.20
C ARG A 85 12.42 15.76 -8.29
N THR A 86 12.20 15.55 -6.99
CA THR A 86 11.79 16.61 -6.06
C THR A 86 12.95 17.18 -5.26
N PRO A 87 12.82 18.40 -4.74
CA PRO A 87 13.86 19.02 -3.92
C PRO A 87 13.97 18.45 -2.51
N LEU A 88 13.04 17.56 -2.12
CA LEU A 88 12.99 16.99 -0.78
C LEU A 88 13.29 15.49 -0.82
N PRO A 89 13.86 14.91 0.24
CA PRO A 89 14.02 13.48 0.34
C PRO A 89 12.66 12.78 0.20
N GLN A 90 12.61 11.72 -0.57
CA GLN A 90 11.44 10.86 -0.72
C GLN A 90 11.76 9.45 -0.23
N THR A 91 10.76 8.78 0.30
CA THR A 91 10.89 7.36 0.61
C THR A 91 10.32 6.53 -0.52
N PHE A 92 10.83 5.33 -0.67
CA PHE A 92 10.33 4.37 -1.64
C PHE A 92 10.46 2.95 -1.11
N LEU A 93 9.68 2.08 -1.67
CA LEU A 93 9.93 0.66 -1.71
C LEU A 93 9.87 0.18 -3.16
N TRP A 94 10.45 -0.98 -3.43
CA TRP A 94 10.31 -1.67 -4.70
C TRP A 94 10.15 -3.16 -4.46
N TRP A 95 9.08 -3.72 -5.01
CA TRP A 95 8.83 -5.15 -5.07
C TRP A 95 8.28 -5.47 -6.47
N ALA A 96 8.96 -6.35 -7.20
CA ALA A 96 8.41 -6.91 -8.43
C ALA A 96 7.60 -8.15 -8.05
N ASN A 97 6.31 -8.12 -8.30
CA ASN A 97 5.30 -9.01 -7.75
C ASN A 97 4.69 -9.90 -8.84
N PRO A 98 5.34 -11.03 -9.24
CA PRO A 98 4.78 -11.96 -10.20
C PRO A 98 3.72 -12.85 -9.55
N ALA A 99 2.60 -13.04 -10.23
CA ALA A 99 1.60 -14.03 -9.86
C ALA A 99 1.93 -15.37 -10.51
N VAL A 100 2.40 -16.33 -9.73
CA VAL A 100 2.82 -17.65 -10.16
C VAL A 100 1.76 -18.67 -9.79
N ALA A 101 1.25 -19.43 -10.78
CA ALA A 101 0.21 -20.42 -10.56
C ALA A 101 0.62 -21.44 -9.48
N ALA A 102 -0.29 -21.76 -8.58
CA ALA A 102 -0.10 -22.67 -7.48
C ALA A 102 -1.16 -23.79 -7.47
N ASN A 103 -0.84 -24.93 -6.89
CA ASN A 103 -1.74 -26.04 -6.68
C ASN A 103 -1.24 -26.91 -5.50
N GLU A 104 -1.91 -28.02 -5.21
CA GLU A 104 -1.56 -28.92 -4.10
C GLU A 104 -0.12 -29.50 -4.16
N TYR A 105 0.51 -29.49 -5.35
CA TYR A 105 1.87 -29.96 -5.58
C TYR A 105 2.91 -28.85 -5.49
N THR A 106 2.49 -27.60 -5.28
CA THR A 106 3.38 -26.43 -5.22
C THR A 106 4.10 -26.35 -3.87
N GLN A 107 5.40 -26.10 -3.95
CA GLN A 107 6.26 -25.82 -2.79
C GLN A 107 7.02 -24.51 -3.00
N SER A 108 7.06 -23.69 -1.96
CA SER A 108 7.93 -22.50 -1.91
C SER A 108 9.39 -22.90 -1.88
N VAL A 109 10.22 -22.15 -2.60
CA VAL A 109 11.67 -22.37 -2.69
C VAL A 109 12.37 -21.17 -2.07
N PHE A 110 12.60 -21.26 -0.75
CA PHE A 110 13.42 -20.29 -0.03
C PHE A 110 14.84 -20.82 0.12
N PRO A 111 15.83 -19.93 0.23
CA PRO A 111 17.21 -20.34 0.51
C PRO A 111 17.33 -21.19 1.78
N PRO A 112 18.35 -22.08 1.84
CA PRO A 112 18.51 -23.01 2.96
C PRO A 112 18.86 -22.35 4.30
N ASP A 113 19.28 -21.08 4.30
CA ASP A 113 19.57 -20.27 5.49
C ASP A 113 18.35 -19.56 6.07
N VAL A 114 17.17 -19.67 5.44
CA VAL A 114 15.92 -19.08 5.95
C VAL A 114 15.31 -20.01 6.99
N HIS A 115 15.30 -19.56 8.26
CA HIS A 115 14.81 -20.34 9.40
C HIS A 115 13.59 -19.70 10.08
N ALA A 116 13.28 -18.45 9.74
CA ALA A 116 12.12 -17.72 10.24
C ALA A 116 11.49 -16.87 9.15
N VAL A 117 10.18 -16.73 9.22
CA VAL A 117 9.37 -15.86 8.36
C VAL A 117 8.44 -15.01 9.22
N MET A 118 8.09 -13.85 8.71
CA MET A 118 7.27 -12.85 9.41
C MET A 118 6.12 -12.38 8.52
N ASP A 119 5.07 -11.86 9.15
CA ASP A 119 4.00 -11.15 8.44
C ASP A 119 4.45 -9.73 8.01
N HIS A 120 3.61 -9.03 7.24
CA HIS A 120 3.90 -7.68 6.77
C HIS A 120 4.23 -6.67 7.89
N GLY A 121 3.57 -6.77 9.02
CA GLY A 121 3.78 -5.89 10.18
C GLY A 121 4.87 -6.36 11.13
N LYS A 122 5.51 -7.49 10.85
CA LYS A 122 6.42 -8.18 11.78
C LYS A 122 5.77 -8.51 13.14
N ARG A 123 4.43 -8.56 13.20
CA ARG A 123 3.65 -8.84 14.43
C ARG A 123 3.61 -10.32 14.73
N ASP A 124 3.65 -11.13 13.68
CA ASP A 124 3.57 -12.57 13.74
C ASP A 124 4.82 -13.18 13.13
N VAL A 125 5.41 -14.14 13.80
CA VAL A 125 6.69 -14.74 13.45
C VAL A 125 6.57 -16.26 13.55
N SER A 126 7.03 -16.97 12.53
CA SER A 126 7.04 -18.43 12.51
C SER A 126 8.40 -19.00 12.16
N ARG A 127 8.68 -20.19 12.67
CA ARG A 127 9.74 -21.02 12.10
C ARG A 127 9.41 -21.43 10.68
N PHE A 128 10.44 -21.64 9.88
CA PHE A 128 10.32 -22.03 8.49
C PHE A 128 11.40 -23.07 8.14
N PRO A 129 11.15 -24.10 7.34
CA PRO A 129 9.87 -24.42 6.68
C PRO A 129 8.85 -25.13 7.58
N ILE A 130 9.28 -25.69 8.72
CA ILE A 130 8.40 -26.41 9.65
C ILE A 130 7.93 -25.43 10.73
N ALA A 131 6.68 -25.02 10.64
CA ALA A 131 6.02 -24.21 11.69
C ALA A 131 5.68 -25.09 12.89
N THR A 132 5.88 -24.57 14.10
CA THR A 132 5.67 -25.31 15.39
C THR A 132 4.88 -24.47 16.40
N GLY A 133 4.09 -23.52 15.96
CA GLY A 133 3.30 -22.62 16.79
C GLY A 133 2.14 -22.04 16.02
N VAL A 134 1.59 -20.93 16.50
CA VAL A 134 0.53 -20.20 15.81
C VAL A 134 1.14 -19.20 14.82
N TYR A 135 0.60 -19.16 13.61
CA TYR A 135 0.96 -18.19 12.59
C TYR A 135 -0.28 -17.80 11.79
N TYR A 136 -0.56 -16.50 11.62
CA TYR A 136 -1.81 -16.02 11.06
C TYR A 136 -3.06 -16.63 11.73
N LYS A 137 -3.04 -16.76 13.05
CA LYS A 137 -4.08 -17.39 13.88
C LYS A 137 -4.36 -18.86 13.58
N LYS A 138 -3.60 -19.49 12.68
CA LYS A 138 -3.62 -20.93 12.44
C LYS A 138 -2.62 -21.63 13.36
N ASP A 139 -3.10 -22.68 14.04
CA ASP A 139 -2.26 -23.50 14.90
C ASP A 139 -1.51 -24.54 14.05
N TYR A 140 -0.21 -24.51 14.11
CA TYR A 140 0.73 -25.44 13.48
C TYR A 140 1.59 -26.17 14.51
N SER A 141 1.15 -26.25 15.78
CA SER A 141 1.93 -26.81 16.92
C SER A 141 2.36 -28.26 16.71
N GLU A 142 1.67 -29.02 15.88
CA GLU A 142 2.02 -30.41 15.55
C GLU A 142 3.29 -30.53 14.67
N GLY A 143 3.79 -29.41 14.16
CA GLY A 143 4.90 -29.39 13.20
C GLY A 143 4.44 -29.60 11.77
N VAL A 144 4.19 -28.49 11.05
CA VAL A 144 3.65 -28.51 9.69
C VAL A 144 4.61 -27.83 8.73
N ASP A 145 4.88 -28.48 7.59
CA ASP A 145 5.66 -27.90 6.50
C ASP A 145 4.84 -26.83 5.76
N ILE A 146 5.01 -25.56 6.19
CA ILE A 146 4.32 -24.40 5.61
C ILE A 146 4.95 -23.90 4.30
N SER A 147 6.01 -24.54 3.81
CA SER A 147 6.49 -24.30 2.45
C SER A 147 5.58 -24.94 1.38
N ARG A 148 4.72 -25.88 1.77
CA ARG A 148 3.75 -26.53 0.90
C ARG A 148 2.46 -25.74 0.80
N TYR A 149 2.08 -25.30 -0.40
CA TYR A 149 0.86 -24.51 -0.62
C TYR A 149 -0.39 -25.16 0.02
N LYS A 150 -0.56 -26.47 -0.12
CA LYS A 150 -1.70 -27.22 0.44
C LYS A 150 -1.82 -27.16 1.98
N ASN A 151 -0.78 -26.75 2.66
CA ASN A 151 -0.74 -26.63 4.12
C ASN A 151 -0.98 -25.19 4.60
N ILE A 152 -1.30 -24.27 3.68
CA ILE A 152 -1.53 -22.84 3.96
C ILE A 152 -3.01 -22.53 3.70
N PRO A 153 -3.91 -22.76 4.69
CA PRO A 153 -5.36 -22.63 4.44
C PRO A 153 -5.88 -21.18 4.53
N VAL A 154 -5.09 -20.25 5.03
CA VAL A 154 -5.48 -18.86 5.26
C VAL A 154 -4.57 -17.90 4.49
N PRO A 155 -5.02 -16.66 4.20
CA PRO A 155 -4.17 -15.63 3.60
C PRO A 155 -2.89 -15.46 4.40
N THR A 156 -1.74 -15.61 3.75
CA THR A 156 -0.46 -15.68 4.46
C THR A 156 0.67 -15.07 3.65
N SER A 157 1.48 -14.24 4.31
CA SER A 157 2.77 -13.79 3.79
C SER A 157 3.94 -14.43 4.52
N TYR A 158 5.01 -14.67 3.80
CA TYR A 158 6.31 -15.05 4.33
C TYR A 158 7.33 -14.00 3.93
N MET A 159 7.76 -13.17 4.88
CA MET A 159 8.94 -12.32 4.77
C MET A 159 10.09 -13.07 5.44
N ALA A 160 11.09 -13.48 4.69
CA ALA A 160 12.27 -14.12 5.27
C ALA A 160 12.99 -13.15 6.22
N GLU A 161 13.40 -13.62 7.39
CA GLU A 161 14.12 -12.78 8.35
C GLU A 161 15.38 -12.18 7.74
N LYS A 162 16.20 -13.01 7.14
CA LYS A 162 17.39 -12.63 6.36
C LYS A 162 17.90 -13.82 5.56
N SER A 163 18.67 -13.55 4.53
CA SER A 163 19.35 -14.59 3.74
C SER A 163 20.56 -13.98 3.03
N LYS A 164 21.64 -14.75 2.91
CA LYS A 164 22.83 -14.41 2.13
C LYS A 164 22.79 -14.93 0.69
N TYR A 165 21.71 -15.58 0.28
CA TYR A 165 21.51 -16.11 -1.06
C TYR A 165 20.72 -15.13 -1.94
N ASP A 166 20.86 -15.28 -3.23
CA ASP A 166 20.35 -14.35 -4.24
C ASP A 166 19.02 -14.79 -4.85
N PHE A 167 18.27 -15.69 -4.24
CA PHE A 167 17.06 -16.23 -4.85
C PHE A 167 15.91 -16.46 -3.88
N VAL A 168 14.70 -16.50 -4.43
CA VAL A 168 13.48 -17.05 -3.88
C VAL A 168 12.66 -17.64 -5.03
N GLY A 169 11.79 -18.61 -4.78
CA GLY A 169 10.99 -19.17 -5.87
C GLY A 169 9.90 -20.12 -5.41
N GLY A 170 9.35 -20.83 -6.38
CA GLY A 170 8.36 -21.87 -6.20
C GLY A 170 8.55 -22.98 -7.22
N TYR A 171 8.16 -24.21 -6.84
CA TYR A 171 8.25 -25.39 -7.68
C TYR A 171 6.96 -26.20 -7.63
N ASP A 172 6.50 -26.61 -8.79
CA ASP A 172 5.34 -27.48 -8.97
C ASP A 172 5.83 -28.89 -9.31
N TYR A 173 5.66 -29.82 -8.38
CA TYR A 173 6.10 -31.21 -8.57
C TYR A 173 5.27 -31.97 -9.62
N ASN A 174 4.05 -31.56 -9.91
CA ASN A 174 3.24 -32.19 -10.94
C ASN A 174 3.70 -31.81 -12.35
N LYS A 175 4.19 -30.56 -12.50
CA LYS A 175 4.75 -30.06 -13.76
C LYS A 175 6.26 -30.31 -13.87
N GLU A 176 6.91 -30.72 -12.79
CA GLU A 176 8.36 -30.77 -12.64
C GLU A 176 9.05 -29.47 -13.07
N ALA A 177 8.43 -28.33 -12.77
CA ALA A 177 8.88 -27.02 -13.19
C ALA A 177 8.59 -25.96 -12.11
N GLY A 178 9.34 -24.87 -12.17
CA GLY A 178 9.18 -23.76 -11.22
C GLY A 178 9.65 -22.43 -11.77
N LEU A 179 9.58 -21.41 -10.94
CA LEU A 179 10.11 -20.08 -11.19
C LEU A 179 11.03 -19.71 -10.05
N LEU A 180 12.23 -19.22 -10.37
CA LEU A 180 13.13 -18.54 -9.45
C LEU A 180 13.12 -17.04 -9.74
N HIS A 181 13.11 -16.24 -8.70
CA HIS A 181 13.38 -14.82 -8.73
C HIS A 181 14.77 -14.62 -8.16
N VAL A 182 15.73 -14.24 -9.03
CA VAL A 182 17.14 -14.08 -8.68
C VAL A 182 17.50 -12.61 -8.63
N ALA A 183 18.11 -12.16 -7.53
CA ALA A 183 18.57 -10.80 -7.35
C ALA A 183 19.66 -10.74 -6.27
N ASP A 184 20.67 -9.91 -6.47
CA ASP A 184 21.76 -9.68 -5.51
C ASP A 184 21.19 -9.28 -4.12
N HIS A 185 21.44 -10.09 -3.11
CA HIS A 185 20.92 -9.88 -1.76
C HIS A 185 21.48 -8.63 -1.07
N HIS A 186 22.60 -8.05 -1.53
CA HIS A 186 23.11 -6.78 -1.02
C HIS A 186 22.27 -5.58 -1.49
N ILE A 187 21.57 -5.73 -2.61
CA ILE A 187 20.68 -4.70 -3.19
C ILE A 187 19.23 -5.07 -2.95
N SER A 188 18.88 -6.34 -3.09
CA SER A 188 17.55 -6.89 -2.92
C SER A 188 17.52 -7.94 -1.79
N PRO A 189 17.70 -7.53 -0.52
CA PRO A 189 17.77 -8.45 0.60
C PRO A 189 16.42 -9.12 0.90
N GLY A 190 15.32 -8.41 0.73
CA GLY A 190 13.98 -8.88 1.04
C GLY A 190 13.58 -10.06 0.15
N LYS A 191 13.06 -11.12 0.79
CA LYS A 191 12.49 -12.29 0.11
C LYS A 191 11.11 -12.53 0.66
N LYS A 192 10.10 -12.51 -0.23
CA LYS A 192 8.69 -12.57 0.15
C LYS A 192 7.92 -13.57 -0.69
N GLN A 193 7.01 -14.27 -0.03
CA GLN A 193 5.87 -14.92 -0.67
C GLN A 193 4.57 -14.38 -0.09
N TRP A 194 3.57 -14.21 -0.93
CA TRP A 194 2.19 -14.01 -0.56
C TRP A 194 1.30 -15.07 -1.19
N THR A 195 0.23 -15.47 -0.50
CA THR A 195 -0.84 -16.30 -1.06
C THR A 195 -2.15 -16.02 -0.33
N TRP A 196 -3.27 -16.15 -1.04
CA TRP A 196 -4.62 -16.14 -0.45
C TRP A 196 -4.90 -17.40 0.37
N GLY A 197 -4.08 -18.44 0.22
CA GLY A 197 -4.24 -19.73 0.87
C GLY A 197 -5.14 -20.69 0.11
N CYS A 198 -5.08 -21.97 0.52
CA CYS A 198 -5.80 -23.08 -0.16
C CYS A 198 -7.18 -23.36 0.44
N GLY A 199 -7.61 -22.65 1.48
CA GLY A 199 -8.94 -22.79 2.09
C GLY A 199 -10.03 -22.10 1.27
N ASP A 200 -11.28 -22.20 1.73
CA ASP A 200 -12.43 -21.68 0.99
C ASP A 200 -12.40 -20.15 0.82
N PHE A 201 -11.86 -19.44 1.81
CA PHE A 201 -11.64 -18.00 1.70
C PHE A 201 -10.67 -17.64 0.57
N GLY A 202 -9.53 -18.31 0.50
CA GLY A 202 -8.55 -18.09 -0.56
C GLY A 202 -9.10 -18.46 -1.94
N LYS A 203 -9.82 -19.57 -2.05
CA LYS A 203 -10.48 -19.98 -3.31
C LYS A 203 -11.51 -18.97 -3.80
N ALA A 204 -12.24 -18.30 -2.88
CA ALA A 204 -13.17 -17.25 -3.27
C ALA A 204 -12.42 -16.03 -3.85
N TRP A 205 -11.34 -15.60 -3.21
CA TRP A 205 -10.47 -14.56 -3.76
C TRP A 205 -9.87 -14.95 -5.12
N ASP A 206 -9.37 -16.18 -5.26
CA ASP A 206 -8.86 -16.68 -6.54
C ASP A 206 -9.90 -16.58 -7.67
N ARG A 207 -11.15 -17.00 -7.41
CA ARG A 207 -12.24 -16.88 -8.40
C ARG A 207 -12.50 -15.43 -8.81
N ASN A 208 -12.43 -14.50 -7.86
CA ASN A 208 -12.63 -13.07 -8.16
C ASN A 208 -11.47 -12.45 -8.95
N LEU A 209 -10.23 -12.88 -8.68
CA LEU A 209 -9.02 -12.26 -9.20
C LEU A 209 -8.45 -12.93 -10.45
N THR A 210 -8.71 -14.23 -10.64
CA THR A 210 -8.00 -15.02 -11.65
C THR A 210 -8.92 -15.73 -12.64
N ASP A 211 -10.24 -15.57 -12.50
CA ASP A 211 -11.25 -16.30 -13.26
C ASP A 211 -11.00 -17.82 -13.18
N GLU A 212 -10.67 -18.46 -14.32
CA GLU A 212 -10.38 -19.89 -14.41
C GLU A 212 -8.88 -20.24 -14.24
N ASP A 213 -7.98 -19.26 -14.13
CA ASP A 213 -6.54 -19.50 -13.95
C ASP A 213 -6.21 -20.18 -12.61
N GLY A 214 -7.09 -20.08 -11.63
CA GLY A 214 -6.96 -20.68 -10.31
C GLY A 214 -5.97 -19.97 -9.37
N PRO A 215 -5.60 -20.64 -8.27
CA PRO A 215 -4.79 -20.04 -7.24
C PRO A 215 -3.37 -19.72 -7.68
N TYR A 216 -2.77 -18.73 -7.03
CA TYR A 216 -1.42 -18.28 -7.29
C TYR A 216 -0.67 -17.94 -6.00
N VAL A 217 0.65 -17.89 -6.12
CA VAL A 217 1.55 -17.33 -5.12
C VAL A 217 2.32 -16.17 -5.74
N GLU A 218 2.67 -15.19 -4.93
CA GLU A 218 3.51 -14.06 -5.32
C GLU A 218 4.91 -14.29 -4.79
N LEU A 219 5.92 -14.23 -5.66
CA LEU A 219 7.32 -14.53 -5.33
C LEU A 219 8.18 -13.29 -5.60
N MET A 220 8.57 -12.59 -4.54
CA MET A 220 9.16 -11.26 -4.64
C MET A 220 10.52 -11.14 -3.97
N THR A 221 11.36 -10.22 -4.50
CA THR A 221 12.48 -9.66 -3.75
C THR A 221 12.32 -8.16 -3.59
N GLY A 222 12.64 -7.63 -2.40
CA GLY A 222 12.54 -6.22 -2.06
C GLY A 222 13.88 -5.51 -2.21
N VAL A 223 13.88 -4.36 -2.90
CA VAL A 223 15.09 -3.57 -3.18
C VAL A 223 15.33 -2.56 -2.05
N TYR A 224 16.51 -2.63 -1.44
CA TYR A 224 16.93 -1.83 -0.27
C TYR A 224 15.96 -1.94 0.90
N THR A 225 15.30 -3.07 1.03
CA THR A 225 14.35 -3.38 2.10
C THR A 225 14.35 -4.87 2.42
N ASP A 226 14.29 -5.22 3.71
CA ASP A 226 14.18 -6.60 4.17
C ASP A 226 12.74 -7.07 4.26
N ASN A 227 11.81 -6.15 4.47
CA ASN A 227 10.42 -6.46 4.68
C ASN A 227 9.53 -5.38 4.04
N GLN A 228 8.35 -5.76 3.60
CA GLN A 228 7.29 -4.82 3.25
C GLN A 228 6.47 -4.57 4.54
N PRO A 229 6.30 -3.35 5.02
CA PRO A 229 6.42 -2.07 4.33
C PRO A 229 7.67 -1.25 4.70
N ASP A 230 8.83 -1.84 4.86
CA ASP A 230 10.04 -1.08 5.19
C ASP A 230 10.49 -0.25 3.97
N PHE A 231 10.43 1.07 4.08
CA PHE A 231 10.81 2.00 3.02
C PHE A 231 12.28 2.41 3.12
N ALA A 232 12.93 2.56 1.97
CA ALA A 232 14.26 3.16 1.85
C ALA A 232 14.18 4.61 1.39
N TRP A 233 15.29 5.37 1.49
CA TRP A 233 15.36 6.76 1.08
C TRP A 233 15.95 6.96 -0.31
N LEU A 234 15.40 7.94 -1.04
CA LEU A 234 15.99 8.61 -2.17
C LEU A 234 16.23 10.07 -1.78
N LYS A 235 17.49 10.50 -1.77
CA LYS A 235 17.84 11.91 -1.60
C LYS A 235 17.26 12.75 -2.75
N PRO A 236 17.15 14.07 -2.60
CA PRO A 236 16.78 14.93 -3.71
C PRO A 236 17.69 14.67 -4.92
N TYR A 237 17.08 14.48 -6.09
CA TYR A 237 17.76 14.23 -7.38
C TYR A 237 18.65 12.98 -7.43
N GLU A 238 18.55 12.10 -6.45
CA GLU A 238 19.24 10.80 -6.43
C GLU A 238 18.58 9.80 -7.38
N GLU A 239 19.42 9.03 -8.07
CA GLU A 239 19.04 7.86 -8.85
C GLU A 239 19.51 6.57 -8.17
N LYS A 240 18.68 5.53 -8.21
CA LYS A 240 19.06 4.17 -7.89
C LYS A 240 18.68 3.24 -9.03
N THR A 241 19.66 2.48 -9.53
CA THR A 241 19.47 1.47 -10.57
C THR A 241 19.82 0.09 -10.02
N PHE A 242 19.01 -0.90 -10.34
CA PHE A 242 19.17 -2.28 -9.89
C PHE A 242 18.62 -3.25 -10.93
N LYS A 243 18.97 -4.53 -10.77
CA LYS A 243 18.51 -5.62 -11.63
C LYS A 243 17.92 -6.77 -10.82
N GLN A 244 16.90 -7.38 -11.39
CA GLN A 244 16.27 -8.60 -10.90
C GLN A 244 15.97 -9.52 -12.08
N TYR A 245 15.92 -10.84 -11.84
CA TYR A 245 15.75 -11.83 -12.90
C TYR A 245 14.64 -12.81 -12.55
N PHE A 246 13.75 -13.07 -13.49
CA PHE A 246 12.79 -14.17 -13.42
C PHE A 246 13.28 -15.32 -14.28
N MET A 247 13.51 -16.47 -13.65
CA MET A 247 14.18 -17.61 -14.23
C MET A 247 13.28 -18.84 -14.13
N PRO A 248 12.55 -19.22 -15.21
CA PRO A 248 11.88 -20.51 -15.27
C PRO A 248 12.90 -21.64 -15.19
N TYR A 249 12.61 -22.69 -14.45
CA TYR A 249 13.48 -23.85 -14.33
C TYR A 249 12.67 -25.14 -14.23
N LYS A 250 13.32 -26.28 -14.46
CA LYS A 250 12.66 -27.58 -14.42
C LYS A 250 13.55 -28.67 -13.84
N ALA A 251 12.90 -29.76 -13.40
CA ALA A 251 13.47 -31.02 -12.93
C ALA A 251 14.42 -30.93 -11.73
N ALA A 252 14.73 -29.72 -11.20
CA ALA A 252 15.68 -29.56 -10.12
C ALA A 252 15.05 -29.51 -8.71
N GLY A 253 13.72 -29.50 -8.61
CA GLY A 253 13.02 -29.47 -7.32
C GLY A 253 13.29 -28.19 -6.52
N VAL A 254 13.38 -28.32 -5.20
CA VAL A 254 13.75 -27.22 -4.29
C VAL A 254 15.26 -27.05 -4.33
N VAL A 255 15.71 -26.11 -5.15
CA VAL A 255 17.13 -25.81 -5.32
C VAL A 255 17.77 -25.26 -4.04
N LYS A 256 19.07 -25.47 -3.86
CA LYS A 256 19.83 -25.04 -2.69
C LYS A 256 20.60 -23.75 -2.95
N ASN A 257 20.95 -23.47 -4.19
CA ASN A 257 21.48 -22.20 -4.63
C ASN A 257 21.11 -21.93 -6.08
N ALA A 258 20.99 -20.66 -6.44
CA ALA A 258 20.76 -20.22 -7.80
C ALA A 258 21.45 -18.89 -8.08
N THR A 259 22.00 -18.78 -9.28
CA THR A 259 22.55 -17.59 -9.90
C THR A 259 21.80 -17.31 -11.20
N ILE A 260 22.17 -16.27 -11.92
CA ILE A 260 21.62 -16.01 -13.26
C ILE A 260 22.04 -17.04 -14.30
N GLU A 261 23.11 -17.79 -14.06
CA GLU A 261 23.64 -18.82 -14.96
C GLU A 261 23.03 -20.19 -14.69
N ALA A 262 22.91 -20.59 -13.43
CA ALA A 262 22.54 -21.95 -13.07
C ALA A 262 21.85 -22.03 -11.69
N ALA A 263 21.13 -23.13 -11.50
CA ALA A 263 20.58 -23.51 -10.20
C ALA A 263 21.02 -24.95 -9.86
N VAL A 264 21.34 -25.17 -8.59
CA VAL A 264 21.80 -26.47 -8.09
C VAL A 264 20.92 -26.97 -6.96
N ASN A 265 20.57 -28.23 -7.02
CA ASN A 265 20.03 -29.00 -5.91
C ASN A 265 21.03 -30.12 -5.55
N MET A 266 21.41 -30.19 -4.29
CA MET A 266 22.23 -31.24 -3.72
C MET A 266 21.55 -31.79 -2.47
N THR A 267 21.27 -33.09 -2.46
CA THR A 267 20.57 -33.75 -1.36
C THR A 267 21.30 -35.03 -0.99
N HIS A 268 21.67 -35.18 0.27
CA HIS A 268 22.20 -36.41 0.80
C HIS A 268 21.04 -37.37 1.14
N THR A 269 21.06 -38.57 0.57
CA THR A 269 20.05 -39.61 0.72
C THR A 269 20.69 -40.89 1.16
N GLN A 270 19.90 -41.91 1.50
CA GLN A 270 20.42 -43.27 1.80
C GLN A 270 21.15 -43.92 0.61
N GLN A 271 20.94 -43.46 -0.62
CA GLN A 271 21.55 -43.96 -1.83
C GLN A 271 22.84 -43.23 -2.23
N GLY A 272 23.15 -42.14 -1.51
CA GLY A 272 24.28 -41.25 -1.78
C GLY A 272 23.88 -39.80 -1.94
N VAL A 273 24.76 -38.98 -2.50
CA VAL A 273 24.51 -37.57 -2.76
C VAL A 273 23.90 -37.41 -4.15
N GLU A 274 22.66 -37.01 -4.20
CA GLU A 274 21.97 -36.64 -5.45
C GLU A 274 22.31 -35.19 -5.81
N ILE A 275 22.74 -34.97 -7.06
CA ILE A 275 23.06 -33.66 -7.61
C ILE A 275 22.23 -33.44 -8.85
N ILE A 276 21.52 -32.30 -8.90
CA ILE A 276 20.78 -31.85 -10.06
C ILE A 276 21.20 -30.44 -10.38
N VAL A 277 21.56 -30.17 -11.65
CA VAL A 277 21.94 -28.83 -12.11
C VAL A 277 21.09 -28.44 -13.30
N TYR A 278 20.43 -27.29 -13.16
CA TYR A 278 19.75 -26.58 -14.25
C TYR A 278 20.61 -25.40 -14.70
N ALA A 279 20.60 -25.07 -15.98
CA ALA A 279 21.31 -23.91 -16.50
C ALA A 279 20.41 -23.06 -17.39
N THR A 280 20.59 -21.73 -17.34
CA THR A 280 19.81 -20.76 -18.11
C THR A 280 20.30 -20.57 -19.55
N SER A 281 21.45 -21.16 -19.88
CA SER A 281 22.03 -21.16 -21.22
C SER A 281 22.78 -22.49 -21.44
N THR A 282 23.34 -22.69 -22.63
CA THR A 282 24.16 -23.86 -22.88
C THR A 282 25.59 -23.62 -22.39
N TYR A 283 26.05 -24.46 -21.46
CA TYR A 283 27.40 -24.43 -20.91
C TYR A 283 28.10 -25.76 -21.02
N GLN A 284 29.42 -25.74 -21.26
CA GLN A 284 30.31 -26.89 -21.13
C GLN A 284 30.79 -26.92 -19.67
N ALA A 285 30.07 -27.60 -18.82
CA ALA A 285 30.29 -27.48 -17.39
C ALA A 285 31.21 -28.59 -16.84
N ASP A 286 32.14 -28.18 -15.99
CA ASP A 286 32.84 -29.05 -15.05
C ASP A 286 32.04 -29.07 -13.74
N ILE A 287 31.56 -30.25 -13.36
CA ILE A 287 30.72 -30.44 -12.16
C ILE A 287 31.55 -31.19 -11.13
N VAL A 288 31.93 -30.51 -10.06
CA VAL A 288 32.91 -31.00 -9.09
C VAL A 288 32.25 -31.09 -7.72
N LEU A 289 32.18 -32.33 -7.19
CA LEU A 289 31.76 -32.57 -5.80
C LEU A 289 33.02 -32.83 -4.97
N SER A 290 33.17 -32.13 -3.87
CA SER A 290 34.23 -32.34 -2.88
C SER A 290 33.66 -32.63 -1.50
N TYR A 291 34.42 -33.35 -0.69
CA TYR A 291 34.19 -33.59 0.73
C TYR A 291 35.46 -33.27 1.51
N ASP A 292 35.36 -32.39 2.50
CA ASP A 292 36.51 -31.91 3.30
C ASP A 292 37.66 -31.43 2.38
N GLU A 293 37.30 -30.59 1.38
CA GLU A 293 38.15 -30.02 0.33
C GLU A 293 38.77 -31.02 -0.68
N LYS A 294 38.52 -32.33 -0.52
CA LYS A 294 39.00 -33.36 -1.46
C LYS A 294 37.94 -33.63 -2.51
N VAL A 295 38.35 -33.56 -3.79
CA VAL A 295 37.47 -33.92 -4.90
C VAL A 295 37.13 -35.41 -4.81
N ILE A 296 35.82 -35.71 -4.78
CA ILE A 296 35.27 -37.07 -4.72
C ILE A 296 34.52 -37.45 -5.97
N MET A 297 34.12 -36.48 -6.78
CA MET A 297 33.52 -36.63 -8.09
C MET A 297 33.84 -35.44 -8.96
N GLU A 298 34.21 -35.68 -10.20
CA GLU A 298 34.39 -34.69 -11.27
C GLU A 298 33.73 -35.20 -12.54
N ASP A 299 32.82 -34.44 -13.11
CA ASP A 299 32.14 -34.73 -14.37
C ASP A 299 32.24 -33.55 -15.32
N LYS A 300 32.32 -33.90 -16.65
CA LYS A 300 32.14 -32.90 -17.71
C LYS A 300 30.82 -33.16 -18.42
N ALA A 301 29.98 -32.15 -18.45
CA ALA A 301 28.65 -32.24 -19.04
C ALA A 301 28.26 -30.98 -19.80
N VAL A 302 27.48 -31.15 -20.85
CA VAL A 302 26.76 -30.05 -21.49
C VAL A 302 25.47 -29.86 -20.73
N ILE A 303 25.33 -28.73 -20.11
CA ILE A 303 24.09 -28.37 -19.39
C ILE A 303 23.37 -27.24 -20.11
N SER A 304 22.04 -27.24 -20.08
CA SER A 304 21.24 -26.21 -20.74
C SER A 304 19.81 -26.20 -20.18
N PRO A 305 18.96 -25.26 -20.58
CA PRO A 305 17.54 -25.25 -20.18
C PRO A 305 16.75 -26.51 -20.52
N VAL A 306 17.23 -27.29 -21.52
CA VAL A 306 16.61 -28.53 -21.97
C VAL A 306 17.39 -29.77 -21.59
N ASN A 307 18.67 -29.64 -21.24
CA ASN A 307 19.54 -30.72 -20.86
C ASN A 307 20.00 -30.56 -19.41
N ILE A 308 19.22 -31.14 -18.51
CA ILE A 308 19.42 -31.04 -17.06
C ILE A 308 20.42 -32.11 -16.65
N TYR A 309 21.46 -31.72 -15.91
CA TYR A 309 22.36 -32.68 -15.31
C TYR A 309 21.75 -33.31 -14.07
N LYS A 310 21.78 -34.62 -13.99
CA LYS A 310 21.34 -35.40 -12.81
C LYS A 310 22.29 -36.57 -12.59
N ARG A 311 22.79 -36.68 -11.34
CA ARG A 311 23.65 -37.78 -10.92
C ARG A 311 23.49 -38.05 -9.43
N THR A 312 23.53 -39.36 -9.08
CA THR A 312 23.66 -39.80 -7.68
C THR A 312 25.05 -40.38 -7.48
N CYS A 313 25.80 -39.76 -6.57
CA CYS A 313 27.13 -40.24 -6.17
C CYS A 313 26.99 -41.17 -4.96
N VAL A 314 27.36 -42.42 -5.09
CA VAL A 314 27.44 -43.31 -3.94
C VAL A 314 28.73 -43.00 -3.21
N ILE A 315 28.64 -42.51 -1.98
CA ILE A 315 29.76 -42.10 -1.16
C ILE A 315 29.59 -42.79 0.19
N GLU A 316 30.62 -43.59 0.54
CA GLU A 316 30.64 -44.23 1.85
C GLU A 316 31.16 -43.28 2.90
N ASN A 317 30.52 -43.28 4.10
CA ASN A 317 30.98 -42.57 5.29
C ASN A 317 30.92 -41.03 5.28
N ILE A 318 29.91 -40.39 4.69
CA ILE A 318 29.63 -39.00 4.94
C ILE A 318 29.06 -38.87 6.37
N GLN A 319 29.80 -38.24 7.24
CA GLN A 319 29.42 -38.00 8.63
C GLN A 319 28.92 -36.57 8.88
N ASP A 320 29.27 -35.64 8.01
CA ASP A 320 29.00 -34.23 8.14
C ASP A 320 28.75 -33.59 6.78
N ASP A 321 27.50 -33.35 6.46
CA ASP A 321 27.09 -32.78 5.19
C ASP A 321 27.64 -31.37 4.95
N THR A 322 28.00 -30.62 6.02
CA THR A 322 28.59 -29.29 5.90
C THR A 322 29.96 -29.28 5.24
N LYS A 323 30.57 -30.45 5.08
CA LYS A 323 31.85 -30.62 4.37
C LYS A 323 31.70 -30.98 2.89
N LEU A 324 30.45 -31.21 2.44
CA LEU A 324 30.17 -31.40 1.02
C LEU A 324 30.14 -30.03 0.33
N THR A 325 30.81 -29.93 -0.80
CA THR A 325 30.72 -28.74 -1.66
C THR A 325 30.55 -29.16 -3.10
N ILE A 326 29.50 -28.72 -3.74
CA ILE A 326 29.30 -28.81 -5.18
C ILE A 326 29.70 -27.52 -5.86
N LYS A 327 30.51 -27.61 -6.90
CA LYS A 327 30.86 -26.49 -7.78
C LYS A 327 30.51 -26.85 -9.22
N VAL A 328 29.88 -25.91 -9.91
CA VAL A 328 29.59 -25.98 -11.34
C VAL A 328 30.39 -24.88 -12.02
N LEU A 329 31.28 -25.24 -12.89
CA LEU A 329 32.25 -24.32 -13.47
C LEU A 329 32.17 -24.38 -15.00
N GLU A 330 32.47 -23.29 -15.70
CA GLU A 330 32.76 -23.26 -17.13
C GLU A 330 34.10 -22.60 -17.39
N ASN A 331 35.06 -23.31 -17.94
CA ASN A 331 36.41 -22.81 -18.17
C ASN A 331 37.05 -22.18 -16.92
N GLY A 332 36.82 -22.79 -15.75
CA GLY A 332 37.29 -22.29 -14.45
C GLY A 332 36.49 -21.16 -13.84
N ARG A 333 35.50 -20.58 -14.54
CA ARG A 333 34.54 -19.60 -14.00
C ARG A 333 33.41 -20.35 -13.29
N GLU A 334 33.14 -19.97 -12.06
CA GLU A 334 32.03 -20.50 -11.28
C GLU A 334 30.68 -20.04 -11.84
N LEU A 335 29.79 -20.97 -12.12
CA LEU A 335 28.39 -20.73 -12.49
C LEU A 335 27.49 -20.74 -11.26
N VAL A 336 27.64 -21.77 -10.41
CA VAL A 336 26.93 -21.89 -9.14
C VAL A 336 27.69 -22.80 -8.20
N THR A 337 27.65 -22.54 -6.92
CA THR A 337 28.25 -23.39 -5.88
C THR A 337 27.27 -23.57 -4.72
N TYR A 338 27.37 -24.65 -3.98
CA TYR A 338 26.64 -24.87 -2.76
C TYR A 338 27.40 -25.76 -1.78
N THR A 339 27.40 -25.34 -0.52
CA THR A 339 27.85 -26.11 0.64
C THR A 339 26.74 -26.07 1.68
N PRO A 340 26.25 -27.21 2.17
CA PRO A 340 25.24 -27.24 3.22
C PRO A 340 25.73 -26.51 4.47
N GLU A 341 24.85 -25.72 5.08
CA GLU A 341 25.14 -25.04 6.31
C GLU A 341 24.92 -25.95 7.53
N LYS A 342 25.64 -25.66 8.60
CA LYS A 342 25.36 -26.30 9.87
C LYS A 342 23.94 -25.99 10.29
N GLN A 343 23.17 -27.01 10.57
CA GLN A 343 21.80 -26.84 11.06
C GLN A 343 21.84 -26.35 12.51
N GLU A 344 21.81 -25.05 12.66
CA GLU A 344 21.53 -24.38 13.93
C GLU A 344 20.08 -23.91 13.88
N ILE A 345 19.36 -24.04 15.00
CA ILE A 345 18.01 -23.51 15.14
C ILE A 345 18.16 -22.19 15.91
N PRO A 346 18.25 -21.04 15.22
CA PRO A 346 18.35 -19.74 15.86
C PRO A 346 17.08 -19.44 16.69
N GLU A 347 17.20 -18.55 17.65
CA GLU A 347 16.01 -18.00 18.31
C GLU A 347 15.14 -17.26 17.27
N LEU A 348 13.83 -17.33 17.45
CA LEU A 348 12.91 -16.55 16.62
C LEU A 348 13.10 -15.05 16.90
N PRO A 349 13.07 -14.20 15.88
CA PRO A 349 13.04 -12.76 16.09
C PRO A 349 11.80 -12.37 16.92
N LYS A 350 11.96 -11.33 17.71
CA LYS A 350 10.84 -10.81 18.49
C LYS A 350 9.85 -10.12 17.57
N PRO A 351 8.54 -10.30 17.79
CA PRO A 351 7.53 -9.52 17.12
C PRO A 351 7.74 -8.01 17.30
N ALA A 352 7.37 -7.22 16.29
CA ALA A 352 7.39 -5.78 16.39
C ALA A 352 6.35 -5.27 17.39
N GLU A 353 6.70 -4.21 18.09
CA GLU A 353 5.83 -3.51 19.03
C GLU A 353 5.41 -2.16 18.45
N ALA A 354 4.20 -1.71 18.78
CA ALA A 354 3.72 -0.39 18.39
C ALA A 354 4.57 0.71 19.04
N ILE A 355 4.75 1.82 18.34
CA ILE A 355 5.43 3.00 18.90
C ILE A 355 4.61 3.53 20.08
N GLY A 356 5.31 3.83 21.19
CA GLY A 356 4.69 4.38 22.39
C GLY A 356 4.10 5.79 22.16
N GLU A 357 3.21 6.19 23.07
CA GLU A 357 2.66 7.54 23.05
C GLU A 357 3.78 8.60 23.21
N PRO A 358 3.70 9.75 22.53
CA PRO A 358 4.79 10.76 22.55
C PRO A 358 5.22 11.17 23.95
N TRP A 359 4.27 11.34 24.86
CA TRP A 359 4.55 11.71 26.26
C TRP A 359 5.23 10.63 27.07
N SER A 360 5.10 9.36 26.66
CA SER A 360 5.71 8.19 27.35
C SER A 360 7.14 7.92 26.91
N ILE A 361 7.54 8.40 25.75
CA ILE A 361 8.91 8.25 25.23
C ILE A 361 9.87 9.12 26.02
N GLN A 362 10.98 8.55 26.45
CA GLN A 362 11.84 9.16 27.47
C GLN A 362 12.75 10.28 26.91
N THR A 363 13.30 10.10 25.73
CA THR A 363 14.32 10.99 25.18
C THR A 363 13.88 11.70 23.91
N ASN A 364 14.44 12.88 23.63
CA ASN A 364 14.24 13.60 22.38
C ASN A 364 14.78 12.83 21.18
N GLU A 365 15.83 12.01 21.38
CA GLU A 365 16.37 11.13 20.34
C GLU A 365 15.30 10.12 19.88
N GLU A 366 14.68 9.43 20.81
CA GLU A 366 13.63 8.44 20.50
C GLU A 366 12.39 9.09 19.92
N LEU A 367 12.01 10.29 20.38
CA LEU A 367 10.91 11.07 19.78
C LEU A 367 11.21 11.45 18.32
N TYR A 368 12.45 11.90 18.05
CA TYR A 368 12.89 12.22 16.70
C TYR A 368 12.84 10.98 15.81
N LEU A 369 13.39 9.85 16.27
CA LEU A 369 13.40 8.59 15.53
C LEU A 369 12.00 8.04 15.29
N ALA A 370 11.09 8.18 16.27
CA ALA A 370 9.68 7.79 16.11
C ALA A 370 8.98 8.63 15.04
N GLY A 371 9.13 9.95 15.07
CA GLY A 371 8.58 10.83 14.04
C GLY A 371 9.14 10.52 12.65
N LEU A 372 10.46 10.33 12.55
CA LEU A 372 11.13 9.97 11.31
C LEU A 372 10.67 8.61 10.76
N HIS A 373 10.48 7.61 11.62
CA HIS A 373 9.96 6.30 11.24
C HIS A 373 8.55 6.41 10.64
N ILE A 374 7.66 7.16 11.29
CA ILE A 374 6.29 7.37 10.80
C ILE A 374 6.29 8.04 9.42
N GLU A 375 7.16 9.05 9.20
CA GLU A 375 7.33 9.66 7.87
C GLU A 375 7.90 8.67 6.86
N GLN A 376 8.98 7.96 7.23
CA GLN A 376 9.68 7.03 6.33
C GLN A 376 8.76 5.93 5.84
N TYR A 377 7.96 5.36 6.71
CA TYR A 377 7.05 4.26 6.38
C TYR A 377 5.70 4.73 5.84
N ARG A 378 5.50 6.05 5.67
CA ARG A 378 4.22 6.62 5.21
C ARG A 378 3.07 6.02 5.99
N HIS A 379 3.18 6.09 7.32
CA HIS A 379 2.30 5.37 8.23
C HIS A 379 0.82 5.71 7.98
N ALA A 380 -0.03 4.69 7.84
CA ALA A 380 -1.42 4.87 7.43
C ALA A 380 -2.30 5.56 8.48
N THR A 381 -1.98 5.39 9.76
CA THR A 381 -2.87 5.77 10.88
C THR A 381 -2.24 6.73 11.89
N TYR A 382 -0.91 6.88 11.90
CA TYR A 382 -0.16 7.74 12.81
C TYR A 382 0.50 8.88 12.06
N LEU A 383 0.52 10.07 12.68
CA LEU A 383 1.20 11.26 12.18
C LEU A 383 2.50 11.52 12.94
N PRO A 384 3.55 12.04 12.29
CA PRO A 384 4.81 12.38 12.94
C PRO A 384 4.72 13.61 13.85
N ASP A 385 3.74 14.51 13.59
CA ASP A 385 3.57 15.80 14.30
C ASP A 385 3.59 15.68 15.82
N PRO A 386 2.82 14.79 16.47
CA PRO A 386 2.81 14.71 17.93
C PRO A 386 4.18 14.38 18.52
N TYR A 387 4.99 13.60 17.83
CA TYR A 387 6.33 13.20 18.28
C TYR A 387 7.33 14.34 18.15
N TYR A 388 7.34 15.03 17.01
CA TYR A 388 8.19 16.21 16.81
C TYR A 388 7.80 17.35 17.75
N LEU A 389 6.51 17.63 17.91
CA LEU A 389 6.02 18.69 18.79
C LEU A 389 6.31 18.42 20.26
N GLU A 390 6.21 17.16 20.73
CA GLU A 390 6.59 16.82 22.09
C GLU A 390 8.12 17.02 22.31
N ALA A 391 8.94 16.64 21.33
CA ALA A 391 10.37 16.87 21.39
C ALA A 391 10.71 18.36 21.44
N LEU A 392 10.05 19.21 20.62
CA LEU A 392 10.22 20.66 20.61
C LEU A 392 9.67 21.34 21.87
N LYS A 393 8.66 20.77 22.51
CA LYS A 393 8.18 21.22 23.82
C LYS A 393 9.23 21.03 24.90
N ARG A 394 9.99 19.92 24.85
CA ARG A 394 11.07 19.61 25.82
C ARG A 394 12.34 20.43 25.53
N ASP A 395 12.75 20.52 24.26
CA ASP A 395 13.86 21.37 23.80
C ASP A 395 13.48 22.14 22.53
N PRO A 396 13.00 23.39 22.68
CA PRO A 396 12.61 24.23 21.56
C PRO A 396 13.73 24.54 20.55
N GLY A 397 14.97 24.32 20.95
CA GLY A 397 16.16 24.56 20.13
C GLY A 397 16.78 23.28 19.56
N ASP A 398 16.15 22.13 19.66
CA ASP A 398 16.68 20.88 19.10
C ASP A 398 16.85 21.03 17.58
N ILE A 399 18.10 20.90 17.11
CA ILE A 399 18.48 21.18 15.71
C ILE A 399 17.78 20.23 14.75
N ARG A 400 17.81 18.95 15.05
CA ARG A 400 17.28 17.90 14.15
C ARG A 400 15.77 17.95 14.08
N VAL A 401 15.13 18.12 15.23
CA VAL A 401 13.67 18.14 15.30
C VAL A 401 13.11 19.40 14.65
N ASN A 402 13.73 20.58 14.87
CA ASN A 402 13.34 21.80 14.14
C ASN A 402 13.50 21.62 12.63
N ASN A 403 14.63 21.05 12.16
CA ASN A 403 14.83 20.81 10.72
C ASN A 403 13.81 19.80 10.18
N ALA A 404 13.55 18.68 10.87
CA ALA A 404 12.61 17.65 10.43
C ALA A 404 11.16 18.17 10.40
N TYR A 405 10.72 18.87 11.45
CA TYR A 405 9.38 19.43 11.47
C TYR A 405 9.21 20.57 10.45
N GLY A 406 10.23 21.40 10.27
CA GLY A 406 10.27 22.38 9.17
C GLY A 406 10.15 21.73 7.80
N MET A 407 10.85 20.63 7.55
CA MET A 407 10.70 19.85 6.30
C MET A 407 9.30 19.26 6.13
N LEU A 408 8.69 18.75 7.19
CA LEU A 408 7.31 18.24 7.16
C LEU A 408 6.33 19.33 6.72
N LEU A 409 6.45 20.53 7.30
CA LEU A 409 5.63 21.69 6.94
C LEU A 409 5.91 22.18 5.50
N LEU A 410 7.19 22.21 5.08
CA LEU A 410 7.59 22.55 3.73
C LEU A 410 6.97 21.57 2.70
N ARG A 411 7.01 20.28 2.99
CA ARG A 411 6.41 19.23 2.17
C ARG A 411 4.89 19.38 2.04
N ARG A 412 4.25 19.94 3.07
CA ARG A 412 2.82 20.26 3.07
C ARG A 412 2.47 21.59 2.37
N GLY A 413 3.48 22.32 1.87
CA GLY A 413 3.25 23.65 1.25
C GLY A 413 3.08 24.78 2.25
N GLN A 414 3.31 24.54 3.53
CA GLN A 414 3.19 25.54 4.62
C GLN A 414 4.51 26.32 4.79
N PHE A 415 4.96 26.97 3.71
CA PHE A 415 6.27 27.56 3.61
C PHE A 415 6.57 28.60 4.68
N ALA A 416 5.60 29.50 4.95
CA ALA A 416 5.74 30.54 5.97
C ALA A 416 5.81 29.96 7.39
N LYS A 417 5.10 28.87 7.64
CA LYS A 417 5.17 28.14 8.92
C LYS A 417 6.49 27.35 9.06
N ALA A 418 7.04 26.83 7.96
CA ALA A 418 8.28 26.04 7.96
C ALA A 418 9.53 26.90 8.24
N LYS A 419 9.63 28.09 7.65
CA LYS A 419 10.79 28.97 7.70
C LYS A 419 11.33 29.21 9.13
N PRO A 420 10.53 29.56 10.15
CA PRO A 420 11.01 29.80 11.52
C PRO A 420 11.68 28.58 12.17
N TYR A 421 11.29 27.35 11.81
CA TYR A 421 11.91 26.14 12.34
C TYR A 421 13.32 25.95 11.77
N PHE A 422 13.53 26.21 10.50
CA PHE A 422 14.86 26.19 9.90
C PHE A 422 15.77 27.27 10.50
N GLU A 423 15.25 28.49 10.69
CA GLU A 423 15.97 29.59 11.33
C GLU A 423 16.39 29.22 12.78
N LYS A 424 15.51 28.59 13.57
CA LYS A 424 15.84 28.11 14.92
C LYS A 424 16.90 27.02 14.90
N ALA A 425 16.81 26.08 13.95
CA ALA A 425 17.83 25.04 13.79
C ALA A 425 19.19 25.67 13.50
N ILE A 426 19.25 26.64 12.59
CA ILE A 426 20.47 27.38 12.21
C ILE A 426 20.97 28.19 13.39
N GLU A 427 20.14 28.96 14.09
CA GLU A 427 20.53 29.75 15.26
C GLU A 427 21.24 28.88 16.31
N ARG A 428 20.64 27.74 16.66
CA ARG A 428 21.21 26.81 17.65
C ARG A 428 22.50 26.19 17.16
N MET A 429 22.54 25.78 15.88
CA MET A 429 23.72 25.15 15.25
C MET A 429 24.90 26.13 15.20
N MET A 430 24.63 27.41 14.88
CA MET A 430 25.63 28.43 14.72
C MET A 430 26.14 29.03 16.03
N ARG A 431 25.48 28.77 17.14
CA ARG A 431 25.73 29.42 18.42
C ARG A 431 27.20 29.36 18.87
N ARG A 432 27.90 28.27 18.56
CA ARG A 432 29.32 28.06 18.91
C ARG A 432 30.17 27.69 17.72
N ASN A 433 29.58 27.40 16.60
CA ASN A 433 30.25 26.92 15.43
C ASN A 433 29.69 27.63 14.17
N PRO A 434 30.30 28.74 13.73
CA PRO A 434 29.84 29.50 12.56
C PRO A 434 29.96 28.72 11.23
N ASN A 435 30.71 27.62 11.22
CA ASN A 435 30.87 26.72 10.08
C ASN A 435 30.40 25.31 10.48
N PRO A 436 29.10 25.06 10.51
CA PRO A 436 28.59 23.76 10.93
C PRO A 436 28.99 22.68 9.92
N TYR A 437 29.18 21.47 10.41
CA TYR A 437 29.52 20.31 9.58
C TYR A 437 28.38 19.95 8.60
N ASN A 438 27.12 20.05 9.07
CA ASN A 438 25.92 19.81 8.24
C ASN A 438 25.23 21.14 7.94
N SER A 439 24.89 21.38 6.68
CA SER A 439 24.20 22.58 6.21
C SER A 439 22.80 22.31 5.64
N GLU A 440 22.18 21.18 5.97
CA GLU A 440 20.85 20.81 5.46
C GLU A 440 19.79 21.87 5.82
N ALA A 441 19.81 22.42 7.03
CA ALA A 441 18.88 23.46 7.43
C ALA A 441 18.99 24.73 6.57
N TYR A 442 20.19 25.07 6.06
CA TYR A 442 20.36 26.18 5.12
C TYR A 442 19.75 25.87 3.76
N TYR A 443 19.92 24.64 3.27
CA TYR A 443 19.29 24.20 2.02
C TYR A 443 17.76 24.26 2.12
N ASN A 444 17.19 23.73 3.20
CA ASN A 444 15.75 23.72 3.45
C ASN A 444 15.19 25.14 3.65
N LEU A 445 15.95 26.02 4.31
CA LEU A 445 15.60 27.45 4.42
C LEU A 445 15.57 28.10 3.02
N GLY A 446 16.57 27.82 2.19
CA GLY A 446 16.63 28.33 0.81
C GLY A 446 15.41 27.88 -0.02
N LEU A 447 14.95 26.64 0.15
CA LEU A 447 13.70 26.16 -0.49
C LEU A 447 12.48 26.92 0.01
N ALA A 448 12.32 27.09 1.33
CA ALA A 448 11.20 27.84 1.90
C ALA A 448 11.17 29.28 1.39
N GLN A 449 12.32 29.96 1.36
CA GLN A 449 12.49 31.32 0.83
C GLN A 449 12.15 31.37 -0.66
N LEU A 450 12.61 30.39 -1.45
CA LEU A 450 12.30 30.31 -2.88
C LEU A 450 10.80 30.20 -3.15
N TYR A 451 10.09 29.34 -2.43
CA TYR A 451 8.63 29.20 -2.56
C TYR A 451 7.87 30.41 -2.03
N LEU A 452 8.45 31.21 -1.13
CA LEU A 452 7.92 32.50 -0.68
C LEU A 452 8.24 33.66 -1.63
N GLY A 453 9.05 33.42 -2.69
CA GLY A 453 9.48 34.46 -3.62
C GLY A 453 10.66 35.32 -3.13
N GLU A 454 11.31 34.93 -2.03
CA GLU A 454 12.48 35.59 -1.44
C GLU A 454 13.77 35.10 -2.13
N GLU A 455 13.92 35.37 -3.44
CA GLU A 455 14.99 34.77 -4.28
C GLU A 455 16.40 35.17 -3.89
N GLU A 456 16.63 36.41 -3.40
CA GLU A 456 17.95 36.84 -2.98
C GLU A 456 18.39 36.13 -1.69
N GLU A 457 17.50 36.06 -0.72
CA GLU A 457 17.74 35.35 0.53
C GLU A 457 17.91 33.83 0.29
N ALA A 458 17.13 33.27 -0.64
CA ALA A 458 17.29 31.89 -1.07
C ALA A 458 18.67 31.63 -1.69
N TYR A 459 19.18 32.56 -2.53
CA TYR A 459 20.52 32.48 -3.12
C TYR A 459 21.58 32.41 -2.03
N ASP A 460 21.53 33.29 -1.04
CA ASP A 460 22.47 33.29 0.09
C ASP A 460 22.41 32.00 0.90
N SER A 461 21.21 31.52 1.17
CA SER A 461 20.99 30.27 1.91
C SER A 461 21.52 29.05 1.15
N PHE A 462 21.26 28.94 -0.15
CA PHE A 462 21.84 27.89 -0.99
C PHE A 462 23.34 27.98 -1.10
N PHE A 463 23.89 29.21 -1.20
CA PHE A 463 25.33 29.37 -1.26
C PHE A 463 26.00 28.92 0.04
N LYS A 464 25.41 29.23 1.20
CA LYS A 464 25.89 28.73 2.50
C LYS A 464 25.77 27.22 2.58
N ALA A 465 24.73 26.64 2.02
CA ALA A 465 24.54 25.17 1.98
C ALA A 465 25.66 24.46 1.20
N THR A 466 26.28 25.09 0.19
CA THR A 466 27.42 24.51 -0.55
C THR A 466 28.66 24.28 0.28
N TRP A 467 28.74 24.82 1.50
CA TRP A 467 29.91 24.65 2.36
C TRP A 467 30.01 23.22 2.93
N SER A 468 28.93 22.49 2.93
CA SER A 468 28.89 21.08 3.33
C SER A 468 28.78 20.19 2.09
N ASN A 469 29.64 19.20 1.98
CA ASN A 469 29.73 18.35 0.79
C ASN A 469 28.40 17.65 0.44
N GLU A 470 27.63 17.28 1.45
CA GLU A 470 26.35 16.55 1.28
C GLU A 470 25.28 17.39 0.60
N GLN A 471 25.34 18.72 0.73
CA GLN A 471 24.34 19.63 0.16
C GLN A 471 24.80 20.25 -1.17
N GLN A 472 26.06 20.03 -1.58
CA GLN A 472 26.65 20.73 -2.74
C GLN A 472 25.88 20.47 -4.03
N GLU A 473 25.50 19.23 -4.31
CA GLU A 473 24.76 18.90 -5.52
C GLU A 473 23.51 19.77 -5.69
N MET A 474 22.63 19.69 -4.71
CA MET A 474 21.31 20.34 -4.72
C MET A 474 21.45 21.87 -4.64
N ALA A 475 22.34 22.35 -3.80
CA ALA A 475 22.56 23.78 -3.61
C ALA A 475 23.13 24.42 -4.88
N TYR A 476 24.14 23.83 -5.52
CA TYR A 476 24.64 24.30 -6.81
C TYR A 476 23.58 24.23 -7.92
N TYR A 477 22.72 23.22 -7.91
CA TYR A 477 21.59 23.15 -8.84
C TYR A 477 20.67 24.37 -8.70
N TYR A 478 20.24 24.72 -7.47
CA TYR A 478 19.38 25.89 -7.26
C TYR A 478 20.08 27.22 -7.49
N LEU A 479 21.37 27.34 -7.22
CA LEU A 479 22.15 28.52 -7.62
C LEU A 479 22.14 28.67 -9.14
N ALA A 480 22.35 27.58 -9.90
CA ALA A 480 22.26 27.60 -11.35
C ALA A 480 20.85 27.97 -11.86
N VAL A 481 19.81 27.48 -11.22
CA VAL A 481 18.41 27.85 -11.50
C VAL A 481 18.18 29.34 -11.33
N LEU A 482 18.59 29.91 -10.19
CA LEU A 482 18.40 31.34 -9.89
C LEU A 482 19.25 32.22 -10.82
N ASP A 483 20.46 31.79 -11.18
CA ASP A 483 21.27 32.47 -12.16
C ASP A 483 20.70 32.42 -13.58
N ALA A 484 20.13 31.28 -13.99
CA ALA A 484 19.45 31.13 -15.28
C ALA A 484 18.23 32.04 -15.39
N ARG A 485 17.39 32.12 -14.32
CA ARG A 485 16.25 33.05 -14.25
C ARG A 485 16.64 34.49 -14.49
N LYS A 486 17.82 34.89 -14.03
CA LYS A 486 18.38 36.24 -14.19
C LYS A 486 19.21 36.40 -15.48
N ASN A 487 19.18 35.41 -16.38
CA ASN A 487 19.95 35.35 -17.63
C ASN A 487 21.48 35.45 -17.41
N ARG A 488 21.98 35.09 -16.21
CA ARG A 488 23.40 35.02 -15.88
C ARG A 488 24.00 33.66 -16.30
N PHE A 489 23.87 33.34 -17.60
CA PHE A 489 24.16 31.99 -18.11
C PHE A 489 25.60 31.51 -17.89
N VAL A 490 26.61 32.41 -17.86
CA VAL A 490 28.00 32.05 -17.57
C VAL A 490 28.13 31.53 -16.13
N HIS A 491 27.53 32.23 -15.17
CA HIS A 491 27.50 31.79 -13.78
C HIS A 491 26.63 30.52 -13.59
N ALA A 492 25.48 30.49 -14.23
CA ALA A 492 24.59 29.32 -14.20
C ALA A 492 25.32 28.06 -14.70
N LEU A 493 26.15 28.19 -15.76
CA LEU A 493 26.91 27.05 -16.27
C LEU A 493 27.99 26.59 -15.28
N ASP A 494 28.72 27.51 -14.63
CA ASP A 494 29.72 27.14 -13.59
C ASP A 494 29.03 26.41 -12.43
N MET A 495 27.88 26.90 -11.95
CA MET A 495 27.12 26.26 -10.85
C MET A 495 26.59 24.88 -11.23
N ILE A 496 26.03 24.73 -12.45
CA ILE A 496 25.46 23.45 -12.84
C ILE A 496 26.54 22.39 -13.09
N GLU A 497 27.70 22.78 -13.58
CA GLU A 497 28.82 21.85 -13.72
C GLU A 497 29.34 21.38 -12.37
N ARG A 498 29.39 22.26 -11.35
CA ARG A 498 29.70 21.87 -9.96
C ARG A 498 28.68 20.88 -9.39
N SER A 499 27.42 21.10 -9.65
CA SER A 499 26.34 20.16 -9.27
C SER A 499 26.59 18.79 -9.91
N LEU A 500 26.84 18.74 -11.21
CA LEU A 500 27.05 17.49 -11.98
C LEU A 500 28.35 16.75 -11.60
N VAL A 501 29.37 17.46 -11.09
CA VAL A 501 30.54 16.79 -10.48
C VAL A 501 30.18 15.97 -9.27
N LYS A 502 29.11 16.36 -8.51
CA LYS A 502 28.64 15.64 -7.34
C LYS A 502 27.65 14.53 -7.68
N ASN A 503 26.79 14.77 -8.67
CA ASN A 503 25.85 13.78 -9.16
C ASN A 503 25.74 13.85 -10.69
N ALA A 504 26.56 13.07 -11.38
CA ALA A 504 26.55 13.00 -12.85
C ALA A 504 25.24 12.44 -13.44
N HIS A 505 24.40 11.78 -12.61
CA HIS A 505 23.13 11.18 -12.99
C HIS A 505 21.91 12.06 -12.68
N SER A 506 22.11 13.27 -12.14
CA SER A 506 21.00 14.19 -11.89
C SER A 506 20.35 14.65 -13.20
N ILE A 507 19.22 14.04 -13.55
CA ILE A 507 18.51 14.29 -14.81
C ILE A 507 18.06 15.75 -14.89
N ASN A 508 17.54 16.31 -13.78
CA ASN A 508 17.14 17.72 -13.74
C ASN A 508 18.32 18.67 -13.97
N ALA A 509 19.49 18.41 -13.38
CA ALA A 509 20.67 19.22 -13.59
C ALA A 509 21.21 19.10 -15.03
N ARG A 510 21.18 17.93 -15.61
CA ARG A 510 21.57 17.68 -17.02
C ARG A 510 20.62 18.41 -17.98
N ALA A 511 19.33 18.42 -17.72
CA ALA A 511 18.33 19.15 -18.52
C ALA A 511 18.54 20.67 -18.42
N LEU A 512 18.77 21.21 -17.22
CA LEU A 512 19.10 22.62 -17.02
C LEU A 512 20.40 23.02 -17.77
N LYS A 513 21.41 22.14 -17.77
CA LYS A 513 22.64 22.39 -18.52
C LYS A 513 22.38 22.55 -20.03
N VAL A 514 21.53 21.70 -20.61
CA VAL A 514 21.13 21.82 -22.03
C VAL A 514 20.45 23.17 -22.29
N TYR A 515 19.49 23.55 -21.44
CA TYR A 515 18.82 24.84 -21.54
C TYR A 515 19.80 26.01 -21.49
N ILE A 516 20.73 26.03 -20.53
CA ILE A 516 21.77 27.07 -20.38
C ILE A 516 22.66 27.13 -21.62
N LEU A 517 23.11 25.98 -22.15
CA LEU A 517 23.95 25.92 -23.35
C LEU A 517 23.24 26.46 -24.60
N ARG A 518 21.97 26.10 -24.81
CA ARG A 518 21.13 26.62 -25.89
C ARG A 518 20.96 28.14 -25.77
N LYS A 519 20.58 28.63 -24.61
CA LYS A 519 20.37 30.09 -24.37
C LYS A 519 21.66 30.87 -24.49
N SER A 520 22.83 30.25 -24.28
CA SER A 520 24.15 30.84 -24.47
C SER A 520 24.65 30.73 -25.90
N GLY A 521 23.90 30.13 -26.83
CA GLY A 521 24.31 29.95 -28.23
C GLY A 521 25.37 28.85 -28.43
N ARG A 522 25.65 27.99 -27.43
CA ARG A 522 26.63 26.90 -27.48
C ARG A 522 26.00 25.62 -28.07
N VAL A 523 25.56 25.71 -29.34
CA VAL A 523 24.70 24.73 -30.00
C VAL A 523 25.30 23.33 -30.04
N GLU A 524 26.57 23.18 -30.41
CA GLU A 524 27.19 21.84 -30.55
C GLU A 524 27.39 21.15 -29.19
N GLU A 525 27.68 21.91 -28.16
CA GLU A 525 27.78 21.39 -26.81
C GLU A 525 26.38 21.00 -26.24
N ALA A 526 25.34 21.77 -26.57
CA ALA A 526 23.98 21.43 -26.23
C ALA A 526 23.58 20.10 -26.87
N LYS A 527 23.84 19.89 -28.17
CA LYS A 527 23.57 18.63 -28.86
C LYS A 527 24.32 17.43 -28.25
N ALA A 528 25.62 17.62 -27.94
CA ALA A 528 26.41 16.57 -27.28
C ALA A 528 25.84 16.21 -25.89
N GLN A 529 25.40 17.22 -25.12
CA GLN A 529 24.78 17.00 -23.83
C GLN A 529 23.42 16.28 -23.95
N ILE A 530 22.59 16.65 -24.94
CA ILE A 530 21.32 15.96 -25.24
C ILE A 530 21.55 14.48 -25.53
N ALA A 531 22.50 14.16 -26.42
CA ALA A 531 22.84 12.78 -26.76
C ALA A 531 23.25 11.98 -25.51
N SER A 532 24.05 12.58 -24.63
CA SER A 532 24.46 12.00 -23.36
C SER A 532 23.28 11.81 -22.39
N ASN A 533 22.35 12.76 -22.34
CA ASN A 533 21.16 12.68 -21.49
C ASN A 533 20.24 11.56 -21.94
N LEU A 534 19.95 11.46 -23.23
CA LEU A 534 19.07 10.45 -23.80
C LEU A 534 19.65 9.02 -23.73
N ALA A 535 20.98 8.91 -23.68
CA ALA A 535 21.65 7.63 -23.42
C ALA A 535 21.45 7.16 -21.97
N LEU A 536 21.38 8.08 -21.01
CA LEU A 536 21.14 7.81 -19.60
C LEU A 536 19.64 7.57 -19.33
N ASP A 537 18.79 8.44 -19.90
CA ASP A 537 17.35 8.44 -19.71
C ASP A 537 16.62 8.73 -21.02
N ALA A 538 16.09 7.69 -21.65
CA ALA A 538 15.36 7.82 -22.91
C ALA A 538 14.08 8.65 -22.81
N PHE A 539 13.58 8.88 -21.59
CA PHE A 539 12.40 9.68 -21.26
C PHE A 539 12.78 11.04 -20.62
N ASP A 540 13.96 11.56 -20.92
CA ASP A 540 14.27 12.97 -20.63
C ASP A 540 13.57 13.86 -21.64
N PHE A 541 12.31 14.19 -21.35
CA PHE A 541 11.45 14.95 -22.24
C PHE A 541 11.90 16.39 -22.44
N VAL A 542 12.58 17.00 -21.46
CA VAL A 542 13.16 18.34 -21.61
C VAL A 542 14.28 18.32 -22.65
N SER A 543 15.21 17.37 -22.56
CA SER A 543 16.27 17.23 -23.56
C SER A 543 15.72 16.94 -24.96
N ARG A 544 14.66 16.14 -25.11
CA ARG A 544 13.99 15.92 -26.40
C ARG A 544 13.37 17.21 -26.94
N ASN A 545 12.71 18.00 -26.09
CA ASN A 545 12.16 19.28 -26.50
C ASN A 545 13.25 20.29 -26.88
N GLU A 546 14.38 20.32 -26.16
CA GLU A 546 15.55 21.14 -26.49
C GLU A 546 16.14 20.75 -27.86
N GLU A 547 16.18 19.44 -28.18
CA GLU A 547 16.59 18.97 -29.52
C GLU A 547 15.66 19.50 -30.62
N ILE A 548 14.36 19.48 -30.40
CA ILE A 548 13.39 20.07 -31.32
C ILE A 548 13.62 21.57 -31.53
N LEU A 549 13.88 22.30 -30.42
CA LEU A 549 14.15 23.74 -30.49
C LEU A 549 15.45 24.07 -31.24
N LEU A 550 16.48 23.23 -31.11
CA LEU A 550 17.78 23.41 -31.79
C LEU A 550 17.75 22.97 -33.24
N THR A 551 17.07 21.90 -33.59
CA THR A 551 17.17 21.24 -34.91
C THR A 551 15.95 21.46 -35.79
N GLN A 552 14.81 21.84 -35.21
CA GLN A 552 13.49 21.89 -35.88
C GLN A 552 13.09 20.53 -36.51
N SER A 553 13.60 19.43 -35.95
CA SER A 553 13.38 18.08 -36.45
C SER A 553 11.90 17.64 -36.30
N GLU A 554 11.26 17.33 -37.39
CA GLU A 554 9.88 16.82 -37.38
C GLU A 554 9.83 15.39 -36.80
N ASN A 555 10.86 14.57 -37.07
CA ASN A 555 10.91 13.22 -36.50
C ASN A 555 10.97 13.23 -34.97
N GLU A 556 11.79 14.12 -34.38
CA GLU A 556 11.86 14.27 -32.91
C GLU A 556 10.55 14.80 -32.35
N ARG A 557 9.88 15.68 -33.07
CA ARG A 557 8.55 16.20 -32.69
C ARG A 557 7.50 15.09 -32.63
N ILE A 558 7.49 14.21 -33.63
CA ILE A 558 6.60 13.03 -33.66
C ILE A 558 6.96 12.05 -32.54
N THR A 559 8.25 11.81 -32.34
CA THR A 559 8.74 10.93 -31.28
C THR A 559 8.30 11.43 -29.90
N LEU A 560 8.53 12.70 -29.60
CA LEU A 560 8.13 13.30 -28.31
C LEU A 560 6.60 13.26 -28.15
N HIS A 561 5.84 13.62 -29.18
CA HIS A 561 4.39 13.58 -29.14
C HIS A 561 3.86 12.18 -28.80
N ASN A 562 4.42 11.14 -29.42
CA ASN A 562 4.02 9.75 -29.15
C ASN A 562 4.36 9.32 -27.73
N LEU A 563 5.54 9.70 -27.23
CA LEU A 563 5.97 9.40 -25.85
C LEU A 563 5.12 10.13 -24.81
N LEU A 564 4.67 11.34 -25.11
CA LEU A 564 3.80 12.10 -24.18
C LEU A 564 2.35 11.57 -24.13
N ARG A 565 1.93 10.73 -25.07
CA ARG A 565 0.62 10.03 -25.13
C ARG A 565 -0.62 10.91 -24.98
N GLY A 566 -0.52 12.21 -25.14
CA GLY A 566 -1.62 13.11 -24.78
C GLY A 566 -1.97 13.09 -23.30
N PHE A 567 -1.03 12.76 -22.41
CA PHE A 567 -1.19 12.75 -20.98
C PHE A 567 -0.80 14.10 -20.36
N ALA A 568 -1.76 14.87 -19.86
CA ALA A 568 -1.57 16.25 -19.43
C ALA A 568 -0.41 16.43 -18.43
N GLN A 569 -0.20 15.47 -17.52
CA GLN A 569 0.86 15.54 -16.51
C GLN A 569 2.27 15.49 -17.12
N ASN A 570 2.47 14.82 -18.26
CA ASN A 570 3.74 14.83 -18.96
C ASN A 570 4.06 16.23 -19.51
N TYR A 571 3.07 16.91 -20.08
CA TYR A 571 3.23 18.30 -20.57
C TYR A 571 3.47 19.27 -19.42
N LEU A 572 2.72 19.15 -18.34
CA LEU A 572 2.90 19.96 -17.13
C LEU A 572 4.29 19.76 -16.51
N MET A 573 4.83 18.55 -16.52
CA MET A 573 6.15 18.23 -16.02
C MET A 573 7.24 18.99 -16.79
N ILE A 574 7.22 18.93 -18.11
CA ILE A 574 8.18 19.65 -18.95
C ILE A 574 8.04 21.17 -18.75
N ALA A 575 6.81 21.66 -18.73
CA ALA A 575 6.53 23.09 -18.57
C ALA A 575 6.99 23.61 -17.20
N ARG A 576 6.82 22.83 -16.12
CA ARG A 576 7.34 23.18 -14.79
C ARG A 576 8.87 23.25 -14.77
N ASP A 577 9.56 22.32 -15.43
CA ASP A 577 11.03 22.37 -15.52
C ASP A 577 11.49 23.66 -16.21
N TYR A 578 10.90 24.02 -17.35
CA TYR A 578 11.20 25.29 -18.02
C TYR A 578 10.88 26.52 -17.17
N ALA A 579 9.72 26.53 -16.53
CA ALA A 579 9.34 27.64 -15.65
C ALA A 579 10.28 27.79 -14.45
N LEU A 580 10.75 26.67 -13.90
CA LEU A 580 11.78 26.67 -12.86
C LEU A 580 13.08 27.32 -13.35
N PHE A 581 13.45 27.13 -14.60
CA PHE A 581 14.64 27.75 -15.22
C PHE A 581 14.43 29.22 -15.65
N GLY A 582 13.20 29.75 -15.55
CA GLY A 582 12.79 31.04 -16.06
C GLY A 582 12.36 31.06 -17.52
N GLY A 583 12.25 29.90 -18.17
CA GLY A 583 11.85 29.72 -19.56
C GLY A 583 10.31 29.69 -19.73
N TYR A 584 9.62 30.75 -19.37
CA TYR A 584 8.14 30.80 -19.43
C TYR A 584 7.59 30.72 -20.86
N GLU A 585 8.35 31.19 -21.84
CA GLU A 585 7.96 31.09 -23.26
C GLU A 585 7.97 29.63 -23.71
N GLU A 586 9.05 28.91 -23.40
CA GLU A 586 9.21 27.48 -23.68
C GLU A 586 8.15 26.66 -22.95
N ALA A 587 7.88 27.00 -21.68
CA ALA A 587 6.82 26.36 -20.89
C ALA A 587 5.45 26.50 -21.55
N ASN A 588 5.09 27.71 -21.98
CA ASN A 588 3.84 27.98 -22.70
C ASN A 588 3.77 27.27 -24.06
N GLN A 589 4.88 27.17 -24.79
CA GLN A 589 4.92 26.44 -26.06
C GLN A 589 4.62 24.95 -25.87
N VAL A 590 5.20 24.34 -24.83
CA VAL A 590 4.93 22.94 -24.47
C VAL A 590 3.45 22.73 -24.12
N LEU A 591 2.88 23.60 -23.28
CA LEU A 591 1.46 23.47 -22.88
C LEU A 591 0.50 23.66 -24.04
N LYS A 592 0.81 24.56 -24.98
CA LYS A 592 0.02 24.78 -26.21
C LYS A 592 0.06 23.58 -27.16
N ALA A 593 1.07 22.73 -27.07
CA ALA A 593 1.15 21.52 -27.89
C ALA A 593 0.22 20.40 -27.40
N PHE A 594 -0.36 20.53 -26.21
CA PHE A 594 -1.36 19.61 -25.70
C PHE A 594 -2.70 19.80 -26.43
N SER A 595 -3.20 18.75 -27.05
CA SER A 595 -4.33 18.83 -27.97
C SER A 595 -5.71 18.79 -27.30
N CYS A 596 -5.77 18.34 -26.05
CA CYS A 596 -7.02 18.23 -25.29
C CYS A 596 -7.18 19.42 -24.31
N LYS A 597 -8.43 19.61 -23.86
CA LYS A 597 -8.70 20.60 -22.82
C LYS A 597 -8.45 20.00 -21.45
N ASN A 598 -7.72 20.74 -20.59
CA ASN A 598 -7.48 20.37 -19.21
C ASN A 598 -7.43 21.63 -18.33
N GLN A 599 -8.22 21.67 -17.30
CA GLN A 599 -8.40 22.87 -16.47
C GLN A 599 -7.10 23.31 -15.79
N LEU A 600 -6.38 22.39 -15.17
CA LEU A 600 -5.12 22.71 -14.46
C LEU A 600 -4.06 23.24 -15.44
N LEU A 601 -3.97 22.66 -16.62
CA LEU A 601 -3.06 23.10 -17.67
C LEU A 601 -3.33 24.55 -18.09
N TYR A 602 -4.60 24.97 -18.18
CA TYR A 602 -4.97 26.34 -18.49
C TYR A 602 -4.59 27.32 -17.38
N TYR A 603 -4.72 26.94 -16.10
CA TYR A 603 -4.22 27.76 -14.98
C TYR A 603 -2.70 27.92 -15.05
N TYR A 604 -1.96 26.87 -15.38
CA TYR A 604 -0.52 26.98 -15.63
C TYR A 604 -0.16 27.90 -16.79
N GLN A 605 -0.88 27.81 -17.91
CA GLN A 605 -0.70 28.74 -19.04
C GLN A 605 -0.96 30.18 -18.63
N ALA A 606 -2.03 30.43 -17.90
CA ALA A 606 -2.35 31.77 -17.40
C ALA A 606 -1.21 32.33 -16.53
N TYR A 607 -0.76 31.54 -15.57
CA TYR A 607 0.32 31.94 -14.67
C TYR A 607 1.65 32.22 -15.41
N TYR A 608 2.00 31.39 -16.40
CA TYR A 608 3.22 31.61 -17.17
C TYR A 608 3.13 32.78 -18.15
N LEU A 609 1.95 33.05 -18.70
CA LEU A 609 1.68 34.24 -19.48
C LEU A 609 1.80 35.50 -18.63
N HIS A 610 1.25 35.51 -17.42
CA HIS A 610 1.44 36.58 -16.44
C HIS A 610 2.95 36.82 -16.16
N LYS A 611 3.69 35.76 -15.86
CA LYS A 611 5.16 35.84 -15.62
C LYS A 611 5.93 36.36 -16.83
N SER A 612 5.37 36.20 -18.04
CA SER A 612 5.92 36.77 -19.29
C SER A 612 5.40 38.17 -19.60
N GLY A 613 4.60 38.79 -18.72
CA GLY A 613 4.03 40.13 -18.88
C GLY A 613 2.84 40.22 -19.85
N ASN A 614 2.18 39.10 -20.18
CA ASN A 614 1.03 39.08 -21.09
C ASN A 614 -0.27 38.86 -20.32
N GLU A 615 -0.74 39.91 -19.66
CA GLU A 615 -1.93 39.87 -18.79
C GLU A 615 -3.24 39.61 -19.54
N GLU A 616 -3.35 40.12 -20.78
CA GLU A 616 -4.56 39.91 -21.58
C GLU A 616 -4.74 38.44 -21.90
N ALA A 617 -3.69 37.77 -22.37
CA ALA A 617 -3.73 36.33 -22.65
C ALA A 617 -3.90 35.51 -21.38
N ALA A 618 -3.29 35.93 -20.25
CA ALA A 618 -3.45 35.27 -18.95
C ALA A 618 -4.92 35.31 -18.51
N SER A 619 -5.56 36.48 -18.57
CA SER A 619 -7.01 36.64 -18.26
C SER A 619 -7.91 35.76 -19.13
N GLN A 620 -7.58 35.63 -20.43
CA GLN A 620 -8.33 34.77 -21.32
C GLN A 620 -8.22 33.29 -20.91
N MET A 621 -7.04 32.81 -20.56
CA MET A 621 -6.83 31.42 -20.11
C MET A 621 -7.58 31.13 -18.80
N ILE A 622 -7.64 32.04 -17.86
CA ILE A 622 -8.45 31.88 -16.65
C ILE A 622 -9.94 31.71 -16.99
N LYS A 623 -10.47 32.59 -17.85
CA LYS A 623 -11.87 32.49 -18.29
C LYS A 623 -12.19 31.15 -18.97
N GLU A 624 -11.27 30.66 -19.76
CA GLU A 624 -11.43 29.35 -20.42
C GLU A 624 -11.34 28.22 -19.41
N ALA A 625 -10.44 28.30 -18.41
CA ALA A 625 -10.32 27.31 -17.34
C ALA A 625 -11.61 27.19 -16.52
N GLU A 626 -12.26 28.30 -16.18
CA GLU A 626 -13.53 28.32 -15.42
C GLU A 626 -14.67 27.58 -16.15
N GLY A 627 -14.62 27.52 -17.47
CA GLY A 627 -15.61 26.82 -18.30
C GLY A 627 -15.32 25.31 -18.48
N LEU A 628 -14.21 24.79 -17.94
CA LEU A 628 -13.82 23.39 -18.08
C LEU A 628 -14.26 22.55 -16.88
N SER A 629 -14.49 21.25 -17.11
CA SER A 629 -14.70 20.29 -16.03
C SER A 629 -13.44 20.19 -15.15
N PRO A 630 -13.58 20.20 -13.82
CA PRO A 630 -12.50 19.93 -12.91
C PRO A 630 -12.17 18.42 -12.80
N ASP A 631 -12.87 17.55 -13.51
CA ASP A 631 -12.67 16.12 -13.50
C ASP A 631 -11.24 15.77 -13.92
N TYR A 632 -10.65 14.79 -13.23
CA TYR A 632 -9.27 14.33 -13.45
C TYR A 632 -8.19 15.40 -13.25
N ASN A 633 -8.53 16.52 -12.60
CA ASN A 633 -7.57 17.54 -12.17
C ASN A 633 -7.23 17.33 -10.68
N PHE A 634 -6.06 16.81 -10.41
CA PHE A 634 -5.60 16.50 -9.06
C PHE A 634 -4.32 17.29 -8.78
N PRO A 635 -4.41 18.57 -8.34
CA PRO A 635 -3.21 19.33 -7.95
C PRO A 635 -2.54 18.64 -6.77
N ASN A 636 -1.23 18.42 -6.87
CA ASN A 636 -0.47 17.65 -5.87
C ASN A 636 1.01 18.08 -5.77
N LYS A 637 1.43 19.07 -6.56
CA LYS A 637 2.78 19.61 -6.56
C LYS A 637 2.85 20.92 -5.76
N LEU A 638 4.00 21.23 -5.20
CA LEU A 638 4.20 22.50 -4.48
C LEU A 638 4.05 23.71 -5.41
N GLU A 639 4.40 23.55 -6.67
CA GLU A 639 4.26 24.56 -7.72
C GLU A 639 2.78 24.87 -8.05
N ASP A 640 1.89 23.89 -7.89
CA ASP A 640 0.45 24.08 -8.09
C ASP A 640 -0.12 25.17 -7.17
N ILE A 641 0.47 25.34 -5.98
CA ILE A 641 0.04 26.34 -4.98
C ILE A 641 0.13 27.75 -5.58
N ALA A 642 1.29 28.13 -6.10
CA ALA A 642 1.48 29.47 -6.63
C ALA A 642 0.60 29.74 -7.87
N VAL A 643 0.42 28.73 -8.72
CA VAL A 643 -0.42 28.79 -9.92
C VAL A 643 -1.88 28.99 -9.57
N LEU A 644 -2.40 28.21 -8.63
CA LEU A 644 -3.81 28.30 -8.21
C LEU A 644 -4.06 29.53 -7.35
N GLN A 645 -3.13 29.91 -6.47
CA GLN A 645 -3.21 31.15 -5.72
C GLN A 645 -3.32 32.37 -6.63
N TYR A 646 -2.55 32.44 -7.73
CA TYR A 646 -2.66 33.50 -8.71
C TYR A 646 -4.07 33.63 -9.27
N ALA A 647 -4.68 32.51 -9.69
CA ALA A 647 -6.05 32.51 -10.21
C ALA A 647 -7.08 32.91 -9.13
N VAL A 648 -6.89 32.49 -7.88
CA VAL A 648 -7.77 32.86 -6.76
C VAL A 648 -7.64 34.33 -6.40
N GLN A 649 -6.41 34.84 -6.27
CA GLN A 649 -6.18 36.19 -5.75
C GLN A 649 -6.47 37.28 -6.79
N GLU A 650 -6.04 37.07 -8.05
CA GLU A 650 -6.17 38.11 -9.08
C GLU A 650 -7.51 38.05 -9.82
N TYR A 651 -8.14 36.87 -9.89
CA TYR A 651 -9.36 36.67 -10.68
C TYR A 651 -10.56 36.15 -9.89
N GLN A 652 -10.42 35.92 -8.60
CA GLN A 652 -11.46 35.35 -7.75
C GLN A 652 -12.04 34.04 -8.33
N SER A 653 -11.16 33.18 -8.91
CA SER A 653 -11.56 31.93 -9.57
C SER A 653 -12.09 30.90 -8.57
N GLY A 654 -13.39 30.57 -8.70
CA GLY A 654 -14.03 29.59 -7.81
C GLY A 654 -13.51 28.17 -8.04
N MET A 655 -13.23 27.78 -9.29
CA MET A 655 -12.68 26.44 -9.59
C MET A 655 -11.22 26.30 -9.22
N ALA A 656 -10.43 27.37 -9.30
CA ALA A 656 -9.07 27.36 -8.76
C ALA A 656 -9.09 27.27 -7.22
N ALA A 657 -10.03 27.93 -6.57
CA ALA A 657 -10.22 27.81 -5.11
C ALA A 657 -10.61 26.37 -4.71
N TYR A 658 -11.50 25.72 -5.46
CA TYR A 658 -11.84 24.32 -5.27
C TYR A 658 -10.59 23.41 -5.38
N ALA A 659 -9.81 23.57 -6.44
CA ALA A 659 -8.60 22.77 -6.67
C ALA A 659 -7.53 23.01 -5.59
N LEU A 660 -7.31 24.26 -5.20
CA LEU A 660 -6.35 24.62 -4.15
C LEU A 660 -6.81 24.12 -2.78
N GLY A 661 -8.10 24.19 -2.49
CA GLY A 661 -8.70 23.61 -1.28
C GLY A 661 -8.47 22.10 -1.19
N ASN A 662 -8.60 21.38 -2.31
CA ASN A 662 -8.30 19.94 -2.36
C ASN A 662 -6.83 19.66 -2.00
N LEU A 663 -5.88 20.47 -2.54
CA LEU A 663 -4.46 20.34 -2.24
C LEU A 663 -4.17 20.59 -0.76
N TYR A 664 -4.70 21.67 -0.20
CA TYR A 664 -4.47 22.00 1.22
C TYR A 664 -5.11 20.98 2.15
N TYR A 665 -6.29 20.46 1.82
CA TYR A 665 -6.93 19.44 2.65
C TYR A 665 -6.12 18.14 2.67
N ASP A 666 -5.62 17.69 1.51
CA ASP A 666 -4.68 16.56 1.41
C ASP A 666 -3.40 16.79 2.24
N ARG A 667 -2.92 18.03 2.26
CA ARG A 667 -1.72 18.44 3.01
C ARG A 667 -2.00 18.76 4.49
N LEU A 668 -3.16 18.42 5.00
CA LEU A 668 -3.58 18.59 6.39
C LEU A 668 -3.65 20.07 6.83
N ASP A 669 -3.88 20.98 5.90
CA ASP A 669 -4.10 22.42 6.16
C ASP A 669 -5.57 22.80 5.91
N TRP A 670 -6.45 22.26 6.76
CA TRP A 670 -7.89 22.51 6.62
C TRP A 670 -8.30 23.93 7.00
N GLU A 671 -7.49 24.66 7.75
CA GLU A 671 -7.70 26.08 8.03
C GLU A 671 -7.66 26.92 6.75
N GLU A 672 -6.81 26.55 5.79
CA GLU A 672 -6.76 27.18 4.46
C GLU A 672 -7.75 26.51 3.47
N ALA A 673 -7.96 25.19 3.57
CA ALA A 673 -8.80 24.46 2.62
C ALA A 673 -10.27 24.84 2.71
N VAL A 674 -10.83 24.93 3.93
CA VAL A 674 -12.28 25.16 4.12
C VAL A 674 -12.73 26.53 3.58
N PRO A 675 -12.07 27.66 3.87
CA PRO A 675 -12.44 28.95 3.28
C PRO A 675 -12.38 28.96 1.74
N LEU A 676 -11.42 28.24 1.14
CA LEU A 676 -11.33 28.12 -0.31
C LEU A 676 -12.51 27.32 -0.88
N TRP A 677 -12.93 26.25 -0.23
CA TRP A 677 -14.10 25.50 -0.65
C TRP A 677 -15.41 26.27 -0.42
N GLU A 678 -15.49 27.08 0.65
CA GLU A 678 -16.63 27.98 0.87
C GLU A 678 -16.71 29.04 -0.23
N MET A 679 -15.58 29.65 -0.63
CA MET A 679 -15.51 30.54 -1.78
C MET A 679 -15.92 29.82 -3.09
N ALA A 680 -15.41 28.60 -3.32
CA ALA A 680 -15.76 27.81 -4.49
C ALA A 680 -17.26 27.51 -4.56
N ARG A 681 -17.89 27.15 -3.43
CA ARG A 681 -19.34 26.95 -3.30
C ARG A 681 -20.15 28.21 -3.62
N GLU A 682 -19.72 29.37 -3.10
CA GLU A 682 -20.40 30.63 -3.39
C GLU A 682 -20.37 31.00 -4.86
N GLN A 683 -19.27 30.71 -5.55
CA GLN A 683 -19.07 31.00 -6.96
C GLN A 683 -19.74 29.94 -7.88
N ASN A 684 -19.75 28.69 -7.45
CA ASN A 684 -20.24 27.54 -8.21
C ASN A 684 -21.21 26.71 -7.36
N PRO A 685 -22.38 27.25 -6.98
CA PRO A 685 -23.31 26.61 -6.07
C PRO A 685 -23.94 25.33 -6.61
N ASP A 686 -23.87 25.11 -7.93
CA ASP A 686 -24.42 23.92 -8.60
C ASP A 686 -23.37 22.79 -8.77
N TYR A 687 -22.15 22.93 -8.24
CA TYR A 687 -21.12 21.91 -8.33
C TYR A 687 -21.16 20.96 -7.13
N PRO A 688 -21.64 19.70 -7.30
CA PRO A 688 -21.94 18.82 -6.17
C PRO A 688 -20.73 18.44 -5.32
N THR A 689 -19.55 18.30 -5.95
CA THR A 689 -18.36 17.81 -5.25
C THR A 689 -17.83 18.81 -4.20
N VAL A 690 -17.99 20.12 -4.42
CA VAL A 690 -17.59 21.11 -3.40
C VAL A 690 -18.45 21.01 -2.14
N HIS A 691 -19.76 20.79 -2.30
CA HIS A 691 -20.69 20.56 -1.19
C HIS A 691 -20.31 19.28 -0.43
N ARG A 692 -20.03 18.18 -1.16
CA ARG A 692 -19.58 16.94 -0.56
C ARG A 692 -18.27 17.11 0.23
N ASN A 693 -17.28 17.82 -0.31
CA ASN A 693 -16.01 18.07 0.37
C ASN A 693 -16.19 18.92 1.63
N LEU A 694 -17.02 19.97 1.56
CA LEU A 694 -17.38 20.79 2.72
C LEU A 694 -18.10 19.98 3.79
N ALA A 695 -19.01 19.08 3.43
CA ALA A 695 -19.68 18.21 4.37
C ALA A 695 -18.68 17.37 5.19
N LEU A 696 -17.70 16.77 4.52
CA LEU A 696 -16.66 15.99 5.21
C LEU A 696 -15.80 16.88 6.14
N ALA A 697 -15.41 18.06 5.69
CA ALA A 697 -14.61 18.99 6.51
C ALA A 697 -15.40 19.48 7.72
N TYR A 698 -16.67 19.86 7.55
CA TYR A 698 -17.51 20.29 8.64
C TYR A 698 -17.71 19.21 9.70
N TYR A 699 -17.94 17.96 9.28
CA TYR A 699 -18.07 16.84 10.23
C TYR A 699 -16.73 16.50 10.90
N ASN A 700 -15.70 16.20 10.09
CA ASN A 700 -14.47 15.59 10.58
C ASN A 700 -13.52 16.61 11.26
N LYS A 701 -13.51 17.87 10.83
CA LYS A 701 -12.53 18.86 11.28
C LYS A 701 -13.14 19.99 12.12
N LEU A 702 -14.34 20.42 11.77
CA LEU A 702 -15.01 21.51 12.47
C LEU A 702 -16.11 21.03 13.43
N HIS A 703 -16.40 19.74 13.44
CA HIS A 703 -17.40 19.09 14.33
C HIS A 703 -18.80 19.73 14.25
N ASP A 704 -19.16 20.27 13.08
CA ASP A 704 -20.48 20.84 12.80
C ASP A 704 -21.31 19.84 11.97
N ALA A 705 -21.94 18.91 12.67
CA ALA A 705 -22.73 17.86 12.06
C ALA A 705 -23.97 18.39 11.28
N GLN A 706 -24.53 19.54 11.69
CA GLN A 706 -25.70 20.10 11.01
C GLN A 706 -25.34 20.74 9.67
N LYS A 707 -24.24 21.49 9.63
CA LYS A 707 -23.73 21.99 8.36
C LYS A 707 -23.29 20.85 7.46
N ALA A 708 -22.62 19.84 8.00
CA ALA A 708 -22.22 18.67 7.23
C ALA A 708 -23.41 17.99 6.57
N LYS A 709 -24.51 17.79 7.31
CA LYS A 709 -25.76 17.23 6.78
C LYS A 709 -26.34 18.08 5.65
N ALA A 710 -26.48 19.37 5.87
CA ALA A 710 -27.08 20.29 4.88
C ALA A 710 -26.28 20.31 3.56
N GLU A 711 -24.95 20.32 3.65
CA GLU A 711 -24.07 20.29 2.48
C GLU A 711 -24.12 18.94 1.75
N LEU A 712 -24.16 17.82 2.46
CA LEU A 712 -24.19 16.50 1.82
C LEU A 712 -25.56 16.21 1.18
N GLU A 713 -26.66 16.66 1.80
CA GLU A 713 -27.99 16.63 1.19
C GLU A 713 -28.04 17.48 -0.08
N THR A 714 -27.37 18.64 -0.07
CA THR A 714 -27.28 19.51 -1.27
C THR A 714 -26.46 18.83 -2.35
N ALA A 715 -25.32 18.21 -2.03
CA ALA A 715 -24.49 17.49 -2.98
C ALA A 715 -25.29 16.39 -3.67
N TYR A 716 -26.02 15.58 -2.92
CA TYR A 716 -26.86 14.52 -3.48
C TYR A 716 -28.02 15.05 -4.32
N LYS A 717 -28.66 16.12 -3.87
CA LYS A 717 -29.74 16.76 -4.64
C LYS A 717 -29.27 17.31 -5.98
N LEU A 718 -28.03 17.80 -6.08
CA LEU A 718 -27.43 18.29 -7.32
C LEU A 718 -27.07 17.16 -8.29
N ASP A 719 -26.68 15.99 -7.75
CA ASP A 719 -26.41 14.79 -8.56
C ASP A 719 -26.94 13.54 -7.88
N THR A 720 -28.19 13.18 -8.22
CA THR A 720 -28.87 11.99 -7.68
C THR A 720 -28.39 10.68 -8.32
N SER A 721 -27.48 10.73 -9.29
CA SER A 721 -26.88 9.54 -9.91
C SER A 721 -25.61 9.07 -9.20
N ASP A 722 -25.10 9.85 -8.25
CA ASP A 722 -23.89 9.52 -7.50
C ASP A 722 -24.21 8.58 -6.29
N ALA A 723 -24.08 7.28 -6.55
CA ALA A 723 -24.29 6.25 -5.53
C ALA A 723 -23.28 6.35 -4.37
N ARG A 724 -22.11 6.93 -4.57
CA ARG A 724 -21.12 7.18 -3.50
C ARG A 724 -21.63 8.25 -2.54
N VAL A 725 -22.14 9.36 -3.05
CA VAL A 725 -22.69 10.43 -2.22
C VAL A 725 -23.93 9.94 -1.48
N LEU A 726 -24.75 9.09 -2.08
CA LEU A 726 -25.87 8.45 -1.41
C LEU A 726 -25.42 7.58 -0.23
N LEU A 727 -24.40 6.76 -0.41
CA LEU A 727 -23.81 5.97 0.68
C LEU A 727 -23.26 6.89 1.79
N GLU A 728 -22.51 7.92 1.43
CA GLU A 728 -21.93 8.86 2.41
C GLU A 728 -23.03 9.56 3.20
N LEU A 729 -24.13 9.92 2.56
CA LEU A 729 -25.30 10.53 3.21
C LEU A 729 -25.99 9.56 4.18
N ASP A 730 -26.18 8.32 3.78
CA ASP A 730 -26.73 7.28 4.66
C ASP A 730 -25.82 7.03 5.89
N GLN A 731 -24.49 6.98 5.67
CA GLN A 731 -23.53 6.85 6.78
C GLN A 731 -23.57 8.07 7.73
N LEU A 732 -23.77 9.27 7.20
CA LEU A 732 -23.96 10.45 8.03
C LEU A 732 -25.27 10.38 8.85
N TYR A 733 -26.37 9.96 8.24
CA TYR A 733 -27.63 9.75 8.95
C TYR A 733 -27.46 8.71 10.07
N LYS A 734 -26.75 7.61 9.80
CA LYS A 734 -26.41 6.60 10.81
C LYS A 734 -25.68 7.22 12.02
N LYS A 735 -24.69 8.07 11.77
CA LYS A 735 -23.93 8.77 12.83
C LYS A 735 -24.76 9.82 13.57
N LEU A 736 -25.75 10.40 12.91
CA LEU A 736 -26.71 11.35 13.51
C LEU A 736 -27.84 10.67 14.29
N GLY A 737 -27.88 9.32 14.31
CA GLY A 737 -28.84 8.55 15.07
C GLY A 737 -30.23 8.41 14.43
N TYR A 738 -30.32 8.56 13.11
CA TYR A 738 -31.53 8.23 12.35
C TYR A 738 -31.88 6.75 12.54
N SER A 739 -33.16 6.43 12.71
CA SER A 739 -33.62 5.05 12.85
C SER A 739 -33.39 4.23 11.58
N TYR A 740 -33.39 2.92 11.73
CA TYR A 740 -33.28 2.00 10.59
C TYR A 740 -34.43 2.20 9.59
N GLU A 741 -35.65 2.47 10.09
CA GLU A 741 -36.83 2.72 9.24
C GLU A 741 -36.67 4.01 8.44
N GLU A 742 -36.21 5.10 9.06
CA GLU A 742 -35.98 6.38 8.37
C GLU A 742 -34.90 6.25 7.29
N ARG A 743 -33.79 5.57 7.59
CA ARG A 743 -32.72 5.32 6.63
C ARG A 743 -33.19 4.40 5.50
N LEU A 744 -33.95 3.33 5.82
CA LEU A 744 -34.50 2.43 4.80
C LEU A 744 -35.45 3.19 3.87
N ALA A 745 -36.36 3.98 4.41
CA ALA A 745 -37.28 4.80 3.61
C ALA A 745 -36.54 5.73 2.63
N HIS A 746 -35.47 6.38 3.12
CA HIS A 746 -34.63 7.24 2.30
C HIS A 746 -33.94 6.47 1.16
N LEU A 747 -33.36 5.29 1.42
CA LEU A 747 -32.74 4.50 0.35
C LEU A 747 -33.79 3.90 -0.61
N GLU A 748 -34.99 3.55 -0.12
CA GLU A 748 -36.08 3.05 -0.96
C GLU A 748 -36.56 4.09 -2.00
N GLU A 749 -36.39 5.37 -1.75
CA GLU A 749 -36.67 6.47 -2.73
C GLU A 749 -35.67 6.48 -3.89
N HIS A 750 -34.51 5.79 -3.76
CA HIS A 750 -33.41 5.84 -4.72
C HIS A 750 -32.94 4.45 -5.18
N LYS A 751 -33.88 3.51 -5.30
CA LYS A 751 -33.58 2.09 -5.60
C LYS A 751 -32.78 1.87 -6.86
N GLU A 752 -32.93 2.73 -7.87
CA GLU A 752 -32.35 2.60 -9.21
C GLU A 752 -30.82 2.69 -9.26
N ILE A 753 -30.17 3.22 -8.19
CA ILE A 753 -28.72 3.37 -8.15
C ILE A 753 -28.06 2.52 -7.06
N ILE A 754 -28.83 1.88 -6.19
CA ILE A 754 -28.30 1.17 -5.01
C ILE A 754 -27.43 -0.01 -5.43
N ASP A 755 -27.81 -0.76 -6.44
CA ASP A 755 -27.10 -1.96 -6.91
C ASP A 755 -25.84 -1.65 -7.72
N SER A 756 -25.61 -0.37 -8.03
CA SER A 756 -24.40 0.06 -8.72
C SER A 756 -23.11 -0.02 -7.87
N ARG A 757 -23.25 -0.18 -6.55
CA ARG A 757 -22.16 -0.29 -5.57
C ARG A 757 -22.47 -1.34 -4.51
N ASP A 758 -21.62 -2.33 -4.38
CA ASP A 758 -21.78 -3.41 -3.39
C ASP A 758 -21.83 -2.90 -1.94
N ASP A 759 -21.02 -1.90 -1.58
CA ASP A 759 -21.02 -1.33 -0.23
C ASP A 759 -22.36 -0.65 0.13
N LEU A 760 -22.98 0.06 -0.81
CA LEU A 760 -24.30 0.65 -0.65
C LEU A 760 -25.41 -0.43 -0.61
N TYR A 761 -25.30 -1.43 -1.50
CA TYR A 761 -26.25 -2.53 -1.54
C TYR A 761 -26.23 -3.38 -0.25
N ILE A 762 -25.05 -3.60 0.32
CA ILE A 762 -24.91 -4.29 1.62
C ILE A 762 -25.53 -3.46 2.74
N GLU A 763 -25.37 -2.15 2.76
CA GLU A 763 -26.02 -1.30 3.76
C GLU A 763 -27.56 -1.34 3.62
N TYR A 764 -28.07 -1.35 2.40
CA TYR A 764 -29.50 -1.51 2.12
C TYR A 764 -30.03 -2.85 2.64
N ILE A 765 -29.33 -3.96 2.39
CA ILE A 765 -29.65 -5.28 2.96
C ILE A 765 -29.62 -5.25 4.49
N THR A 766 -28.63 -4.57 5.07
CA THR A 766 -28.52 -4.40 6.52
C THR A 766 -29.77 -3.76 7.08
N LEU A 767 -30.31 -2.74 6.42
CA LEU A 767 -31.53 -2.06 6.86
C LEU A 767 -32.76 -2.98 6.76
N TYR A 768 -32.86 -3.84 5.73
CA TYR A 768 -33.91 -4.87 5.66
C TYR A 768 -33.81 -5.83 6.84
N ASN A 769 -32.63 -6.32 7.16
CA ASN A 769 -32.43 -7.19 8.33
C ASN A 769 -32.81 -6.49 9.64
N MET A 770 -32.41 -5.22 9.80
CA MET A 770 -32.66 -4.49 11.05
C MET A 770 -34.11 -4.04 11.24
N THR A 771 -34.90 -3.98 10.17
CA THR A 771 -36.31 -3.74 10.18
C THR A 771 -37.16 -5.02 10.22
N GLY A 772 -36.51 -6.19 10.39
CA GLY A 772 -37.19 -7.49 10.54
C GLY A 772 -37.64 -8.16 9.23
N ARG A 773 -37.23 -7.60 8.09
CA ARG A 773 -37.55 -8.09 6.73
C ARG A 773 -36.53 -9.15 6.27
N TYR A 774 -36.35 -10.21 7.08
CA TYR A 774 -35.24 -11.17 6.88
C TYR A 774 -35.36 -12.02 5.61
N GLU A 775 -36.58 -12.38 5.21
CA GLU A 775 -36.81 -13.17 3.99
C GLU A 775 -36.45 -12.33 2.75
N GLU A 776 -36.85 -11.06 2.75
CA GLU A 776 -36.55 -10.14 1.64
C GLU A 776 -35.02 -9.84 1.59
N ALA A 777 -34.38 -9.64 2.75
CA ALA A 777 -32.94 -9.48 2.83
C ALA A 777 -32.20 -10.70 2.26
N LEU A 778 -32.64 -11.91 2.63
CA LEU A 778 -32.06 -13.15 2.13
C LEU A 778 -32.27 -13.31 0.61
N ASP A 779 -33.45 -12.98 0.11
CA ASP A 779 -33.75 -13.00 -1.33
C ASP A 779 -32.84 -12.05 -2.11
N MET A 780 -32.67 -10.82 -1.62
CA MET A 780 -31.73 -9.83 -2.20
C MET A 780 -30.31 -10.36 -2.23
N ILE A 781 -29.84 -10.95 -1.12
CA ILE A 781 -28.50 -11.54 -1.03
C ILE A 781 -28.33 -12.65 -2.06
N MET A 782 -29.29 -13.55 -2.19
CA MET A 782 -29.17 -14.73 -3.07
C MET A 782 -29.26 -14.40 -4.56
N HIS A 783 -29.84 -13.25 -4.92
CA HIS A 783 -29.99 -12.82 -6.32
C HIS A 783 -28.95 -11.79 -6.79
N HIS A 784 -28.02 -11.39 -5.92
CA HIS A 784 -26.91 -10.48 -6.25
C HIS A 784 -25.57 -11.22 -6.27
N HIS A 785 -24.63 -10.78 -7.08
CA HIS A 785 -23.25 -11.27 -7.09
C HIS A 785 -22.33 -10.21 -6.54
N PHE A 786 -21.75 -10.47 -5.37
CA PHE A 786 -20.91 -9.53 -4.65
C PHE A 786 -19.43 -9.67 -5.04
N HIS A 787 -18.72 -8.56 -5.01
CA HIS A 787 -17.28 -8.48 -5.26
C HIS A 787 -16.58 -8.05 -3.97
N PRO A 788 -15.73 -8.90 -3.38
CA PRO A 788 -15.03 -8.57 -2.15
C PRO A 788 -13.97 -7.49 -2.40
N TRP A 789 -13.67 -6.73 -1.36
CA TRP A 789 -12.52 -5.82 -1.32
C TRP A 789 -11.80 -5.97 0.01
N GLU A 790 -10.49 -5.77 0.01
CA GLU A 790 -9.71 -5.85 1.25
C GLU A 790 -10.10 -4.73 2.22
N GLY A 791 -10.50 -5.12 3.43
CA GLY A 791 -11.09 -4.26 4.45
C GLY A 791 -12.63 -4.23 4.44
N GLY A 792 -13.27 -4.86 3.46
CA GLY A 792 -14.72 -5.04 3.39
C GLY A 792 -15.18 -6.46 3.66
N GLU A 793 -14.24 -7.38 3.92
CA GLU A 793 -14.55 -8.78 4.19
C GLU A 793 -15.45 -8.93 5.43
N GLY A 794 -16.30 -9.90 5.38
CA GLY A 794 -17.23 -10.23 6.45
C GLY A 794 -18.52 -9.42 6.45
N LYS A 795 -18.64 -8.32 5.70
CA LYS A 795 -19.85 -7.49 5.70
C LYS A 795 -21.06 -8.22 5.17
N ILE A 796 -20.99 -8.75 3.97
CA ILE A 796 -22.12 -9.48 3.36
C ILE A 796 -22.38 -10.81 4.05
N THR A 797 -21.32 -11.53 4.42
CA THR A 797 -21.46 -12.82 5.10
C THR A 797 -22.09 -12.69 6.49
N THR A 798 -21.86 -11.57 7.18
CA THR A 798 -22.56 -11.22 8.42
C THR A 798 -24.06 -11.03 8.17
N GLN A 799 -24.45 -10.31 7.11
CA GLN A 799 -25.87 -10.08 6.79
C GLN A 799 -26.58 -11.38 6.37
N TYR A 800 -25.89 -12.23 5.60
CA TYR A 800 -26.39 -13.56 5.22
C TYR A 800 -26.63 -14.44 6.45
N THR A 801 -25.63 -14.54 7.32
CA THR A 801 -25.72 -15.33 8.55
C THR A 801 -26.79 -14.79 9.49
N LEU A 802 -26.90 -13.46 9.61
CA LEU A 802 -27.90 -12.81 10.46
C LEU A 802 -29.33 -13.12 9.98
N ALA A 803 -29.60 -12.93 8.68
CA ALA A 803 -30.93 -13.23 8.12
C ALA A 803 -31.35 -14.67 8.40
N LEU A 804 -30.50 -15.65 8.10
CA LEU A 804 -30.74 -17.06 8.33
C LEU A 804 -30.93 -17.40 9.82
N LEU A 805 -30.14 -16.78 10.70
CA LEU A 805 -30.25 -16.99 12.15
C LEU A 805 -31.56 -16.42 12.70
N GLN A 806 -32.00 -15.25 12.24
CA GLN A 806 -33.27 -14.68 12.70
C GLN A 806 -34.48 -15.52 12.20
N LEU A 807 -34.45 -15.95 10.93
CA LEU A 807 -35.43 -16.88 10.38
C LEU A 807 -35.47 -18.22 11.15
N THR A 808 -34.30 -18.73 11.55
CA THR A 808 -34.16 -19.91 12.41
C THR A 808 -34.89 -19.70 13.73
N LYS A 809 -34.70 -18.58 14.40
CA LYS A 809 -35.35 -18.27 15.69
C LYS A 809 -36.86 -18.19 15.55
N LEU A 810 -37.37 -17.63 14.46
CA LEU A 810 -38.79 -17.62 14.14
C LEU A 810 -39.34 -19.05 13.93
N ALA A 811 -38.62 -19.87 13.14
CA ALA A 811 -39.00 -21.25 12.89
C ALA A 811 -39.04 -22.11 14.19
N LEU A 812 -38.04 -21.91 15.07
CA LEU A 812 -38.05 -22.59 16.39
C LEU A 812 -39.22 -22.14 17.28
N ALA A 813 -39.54 -20.85 17.28
CA ALA A 813 -40.68 -20.30 18.03
C ALA A 813 -42.02 -20.80 17.48
N GLU A 814 -42.09 -21.09 16.18
CA GLU A 814 -43.27 -21.67 15.52
C GLU A 814 -43.32 -23.21 15.60
N HIS A 815 -42.38 -23.82 16.33
CA HIS A 815 -42.25 -25.29 16.44
C HIS A 815 -42.05 -25.99 15.08
N LYS A 816 -41.19 -25.40 14.22
CA LYS A 816 -40.79 -25.95 12.91
C LYS A 816 -39.27 -26.28 12.91
N PRO A 817 -38.84 -27.27 13.72
CA PRO A 817 -37.42 -27.52 13.93
C PRO A 817 -36.70 -28.04 12.69
N GLU A 818 -37.39 -28.73 11.75
CA GLU A 818 -36.80 -29.20 10.49
C GLU A 818 -36.42 -28.00 9.58
N ASN A 819 -37.27 -26.98 9.52
CA ASN A 819 -36.99 -25.75 8.80
C ASN A 819 -35.83 -24.99 9.45
N ALA A 820 -35.82 -24.92 10.79
CA ALA A 820 -34.68 -24.30 11.50
C ALA A 820 -33.36 -25.02 11.23
N GLU A 821 -33.33 -26.35 11.20
CA GLU A 821 -32.15 -27.14 10.83
C GLU A 821 -31.68 -26.82 9.42
N GLU A 822 -32.57 -26.75 8.42
CA GLU A 822 -32.24 -26.41 7.03
C GLU A 822 -31.59 -25.04 6.93
N LEU A 823 -32.15 -24.02 7.56
CA LEU A 823 -31.62 -22.64 7.56
C LEU A 823 -30.24 -22.58 8.21
N LEU A 824 -30.03 -23.28 9.33
CA LEU A 824 -28.73 -23.30 10.00
C LEU A 824 -27.65 -24.01 9.20
N ARG A 825 -27.99 -25.12 8.52
CA ARG A 825 -27.05 -25.80 7.64
C ARG A 825 -26.66 -24.94 6.45
N LYS A 826 -27.58 -24.12 5.91
CA LYS A 826 -27.27 -23.10 4.91
C LYS A 826 -26.32 -22.03 5.48
N ALA A 827 -26.54 -21.54 6.69
CA ALA A 827 -25.71 -20.52 7.33
C ALA A 827 -24.26 -20.97 7.60
N LEU A 828 -24.04 -22.27 7.75
CA LEU A 828 -22.70 -22.85 7.95
C LEU A 828 -21.83 -22.82 6.68
N VAL A 829 -22.41 -22.58 5.51
CA VAL A 829 -21.73 -22.58 4.21
C VAL A 829 -22.01 -21.26 3.50
N PHE A 830 -20.98 -20.64 2.96
CA PHE A 830 -21.16 -19.41 2.16
C PHE A 830 -21.35 -19.79 0.69
N PRO A 831 -22.45 -19.39 0.04
CA PRO A 831 -22.65 -19.59 -1.38
C PRO A 831 -21.73 -18.69 -2.20
N GLU A 832 -21.38 -19.13 -3.42
CA GLU A 832 -20.37 -18.48 -4.26
C GLU A 832 -20.73 -17.03 -4.66
N ASN A 833 -22.01 -16.72 -4.77
CA ASN A 833 -22.47 -15.38 -5.12
C ASN A 833 -22.13 -14.30 -4.07
N LEU A 834 -21.81 -14.69 -2.82
CA LEU A 834 -21.31 -13.74 -1.82
C LEU A 834 -19.90 -13.20 -2.17
N GLY A 835 -19.20 -13.83 -3.11
CA GLY A 835 -17.83 -13.47 -3.47
C GLY A 835 -16.79 -13.79 -2.39
N GLU A 836 -17.21 -14.20 -1.21
CA GLU A 836 -16.36 -14.56 -0.08
C GLU A 836 -16.51 -16.04 0.28
N GLY A 837 -15.41 -16.67 0.67
CA GLY A 837 -15.39 -18.01 1.25
C GLY A 837 -15.22 -17.96 2.76
N LYS A 838 -15.53 -19.03 3.42
CA LYS A 838 -15.39 -19.15 4.87
C LYS A 838 -13.92 -19.26 5.27
N LEU A 839 -13.47 -18.38 6.15
CA LEU A 839 -12.10 -18.43 6.65
C LEU A 839 -11.95 -19.64 7.59
N GLU A 840 -10.86 -20.41 7.42
CA GLU A 840 -10.58 -21.51 8.34
C GLU A 840 -10.35 -20.98 9.77
N GLY A 841 -10.96 -21.63 10.72
CA GLY A 841 -10.91 -21.21 12.12
C GLY A 841 -12.07 -20.32 12.56
N THR A 842 -12.93 -19.86 11.63
CA THR A 842 -14.15 -19.12 11.97
C THR A 842 -14.99 -19.90 12.98
N LYS A 843 -15.42 -19.22 14.02
CA LYS A 843 -16.23 -19.81 15.09
C LYS A 843 -17.70 -19.54 14.84
N ASP A 844 -18.46 -20.63 14.65
CA ASP A 844 -19.91 -20.60 14.44
C ASP A 844 -20.67 -21.01 15.69
N ASN A 845 -20.19 -20.62 16.88
CA ASN A 845 -20.76 -21.04 18.16
C ASN A 845 -22.28 -20.82 18.23
N HIS A 846 -22.76 -19.68 17.74
CA HIS A 846 -24.18 -19.34 17.71
C HIS A 846 -24.98 -20.24 16.78
N LEU A 847 -24.44 -20.60 15.61
CA LEU A 847 -25.14 -21.49 14.67
C LEU A 847 -25.23 -22.91 15.22
N TYR A 848 -24.14 -23.44 15.76
CA TYR A 848 -24.13 -24.77 16.36
C TYR A 848 -25.01 -24.85 17.62
N TYR A 849 -25.07 -23.77 18.42
CA TYR A 849 -25.96 -23.71 19.57
C TYR A 849 -27.42 -23.88 19.14
N TYR A 850 -27.89 -23.08 18.18
CA TYR A 850 -29.26 -23.17 17.69
C TYR A 850 -29.55 -24.47 16.89
N LEU A 851 -28.50 -25.01 16.21
CA LEU A 851 -28.64 -26.31 15.55
C LEU A 851 -28.90 -27.44 16.58
N GLY A 852 -28.20 -27.39 17.71
CA GLY A 852 -28.48 -28.28 18.83
C GLY A 852 -29.93 -28.13 19.37
N GLU A 853 -30.44 -26.89 19.51
CA GLU A 853 -31.82 -26.61 19.88
C GLU A 853 -32.83 -27.20 18.87
N ALA A 854 -32.56 -27.04 17.58
CA ALA A 854 -33.41 -27.55 16.51
C ALA A 854 -33.45 -29.11 16.49
N LEU A 855 -32.28 -29.73 16.70
CA LEU A 855 -32.15 -31.19 16.74
C LEU A 855 -32.80 -31.79 18.00
N GLU A 856 -32.69 -31.13 19.15
CA GLU A 856 -33.35 -31.54 20.37
C GLU A 856 -34.86 -31.52 20.21
N GLN A 857 -35.45 -30.49 19.59
CA GLN A 857 -36.89 -30.44 19.30
C GLN A 857 -37.38 -31.54 18.32
N GLN A 858 -36.43 -32.19 17.60
CA GLN A 858 -36.69 -33.31 16.71
C GLN A 858 -36.42 -34.68 17.39
N ASP A 859 -36.24 -34.72 18.71
CA ASP A 859 -35.88 -35.93 19.48
C ASP A 859 -34.51 -36.53 19.07
N ARG A 860 -33.60 -35.74 18.46
CA ARG A 860 -32.27 -36.16 18.01
C ARG A 860 -31.20 -35.75 19.02
N ALA A 861 -31.37 -36.18 20.27
CA ALA A 861 -30.55 -35.74 21.41
C ALA A 861 -29.05 -35.94 21.25
N LYS A 862 -28.56 -37.02 20.63
CA LYS A 862 -27.13 -37.26 20.43
C LYS A 862 -26.51 -36.24 19.47
N GLU A 863 -27.18 -35.94 18.37
CA GLU A 863 -26.72 -34.98 17.40
C GLU A 863 -26.79 -33.55 17.97
N ALA A 864 -27.77 -33.25 18.81
CA ALA A 864 -27.86 -32.00 19.56
C ALA A 864 -26.64 -31.82 20.49
N GLU A 865 -26.29 -32.87 21.24
CA GLU A 865 -25.11 -32.88 22.12
C GLU A 865 -23.80 -32.64 21.33
N GLU A 866 -23.62 -33.29 20.18
CA GLU A 866 -22.47 -33.07 19.29
C GLU A 866 -22.40 -31.60 18.81
N CYS A 867 -23.53 -30.98 18.49
CA CYS A 867 -23.60 -29.58 18.12
C CYS A 867 -23.21 -28.66 19.28
N TRP A 868 -23.69 -28.92 20.50
CA TRP A 868 -23.33 -28.13 21.67
C TRP A 868 -21.85 -28.29 22.05
N HIS A 869 -21.22 -29.46 21.84
CA HIS A 869 -19.79 -29.64 21.98
C HIS A 869 -19.00 -28.80 20.97
N ARG A 870 -19.50 -28.61 19.74
CA ARG A 870 -18.91 -27.68 18.80
C ARG A 870 -19.11 -26.21 19.22
N ALA A 871 -20.28 -25.89 19.75
CA ALA A 871 -20.63 -24.54 20.20
C ALA A 871 -19.86 -24.10 21.46
N GLU A 872 -19.35 -25.01 22.29
CA GLU A 872 -18.54 -24.64 23.47
C GLU A 872 -17.06 -24.31 23.16
N CYS A 873 -16.59 -24.60 21.92
CA CYS A 873 -15.20 -24.47 21.52
C CYS A 873 -14.84 -23.04 21.13
N GLY A 874 -13.54 -22.68 21.25
CA GLY A 874 -12.97 -21.40 20.85
C GLY A 874 -12.27 -20.68 21.99
N THR A 875 -11.73 -19.51 21.71
CA THR A 875 -11.14 -18.67 22.76
C THR A 875 -12.21 -18.14 23.70
N ASP A 876 -11.92 -18.08 24.99
CA ASP A 876 -12.78 -17.51 26.00
C ASP A 876 -12.29 -16.15 26.52
N GLU A 877 -11.24 -15.62 25.92
CA GLU A 877 -10.78 -14.26 26.16
C GLU A 877 -11.54 -13.28 25.27
N PRO A 878 -12.34 -12.37 25.81
CA PRO A 878 -13.00 -11.33 25.05
C PRO A 878 -11.97 -10.36 24.48
N ALA A 879 -12.26 -9.82 23.28
CA ALA A 879 -11.47 -8.78 22.65
C ALA A 879 -12.38 -7.81 21.89
N GLY A 880 -11.87 -6.63 21.58
CA GLY A 880 -12.49 -5.77 20.59
C GLY A 880 -12.17 -6.37 19.21
N ALA A 881 -13.16 -6.95 18.53
CA ALA A 881 -12.98 -7.47 17.18
C ALA A 881 -12.79 -6.31 16.19
N MET A 882 -11.58 -6.16 15.64
CA MET A 882 -11.23 -5.10 14.68
C MET A 882 -11.13 -5.65 13.26
N TYR A 883 -10.76 -6.91 13.10
CA TYR A 883 -10.50 -7.54 11.81
C TYR A 883 -11.48 -8.68 11.55
N TYR A 884 -11.78 -8.93 10.28
CA TYR A 884 -12.71 -10.02 9.87
C TYR A 884 -12.30 -11.41 10.38
N ASN A 885 -11.02 -11.61 10.68
CA ASN A 885 -10.48 -12.86 11.21
C ASN A 885 -10.39 -12.89 12.75
N ASP A 886 -10.91 -11.87 13.44
CA ASP A 886 -11.04 -11.91 14.90
C ASP A 886 -12.27 -12.74 15.29
N GLN A 887 -12.16 -13.50 16.38
CA GLN A 887 -13.34 -14.14 16.95
C GLN A 887 -14.21 -13.06 17.61
N PRO A 888 -15.47 -12.88 17.19
CA PRO A 888 -16.38 -11.97 17.86
C PRO A 888 -16.59 -12.36 19.33
N ALA A 889 -16.47 -11.39 20.25
CA ALA A 889 -16.54 -11.67 21.70
C ALA A 889 -17.90 -12.18 22.14
N ASP A 890 -18.99 -11.91 21.40
CA ASP A 890 -20.34 -12.43 21.65
C ASP A 890 -20.45 -13.94 21.43
N MET A 891 -19.51 -14.58 20.72
CA MET A 891 -19.45 -16.04 20.63
C MET A 891 -19.26 -16.71 22.00
N ILE A 892 -18.64 -16.02 22.95
CA ILE A 892 -18.45 -16.51 24.31
C ILE A 892 -19.80 -16.71 25.04
N LEU A 893 -20.82 -15.90 24.75
CA LEU A 893 -22.17 -16.13 25.23
C LEU A 893 -22.65 -17.53 24.83
N TYR A 894 -22.49 -17.87 23.55
CA TYR A 894 -22.96 -19.16 23.01
C TYR A 894 -22.13 -20.34 23.52
N GLN A 895 -20.86 -20.15 23.82
CA GLN A 895 -20.04 -21.14 24.53
C GLN A 895 -20.64 -21.43 25.90
N GLY A 896 -21.00 -20.41 26.66
CA GLY A 896 -21.63 -20.55 27.96
C GLY A 896 -22.99 -21.20 27.89
N LEU A 897 -23.82 -20.82 26.91
CA LEU A 897 -25.14 -21.44 26.71
C LEU A 897 -25.03 -22.92 26.34
N ALA A 898 -24.08 -23.29 25.48
CA ALA A 898 -23.82 -24.69 25.10
C ALA A 898 -23.34 -25.51 26.30
N LYS A 899 -22.41 -24.99 27.11
CA LYS A 899 -21.99 -25.64 28.36
C LYS A 899 -23.14 -25.89 29.31
N ARG A 900 -24.08 -24.94 29.40
CA ARG A 900 -25.30 -25.12 30.20
C ARG A 900 -26.16 -26.28 29.70
N ARG A 901 -26.34 -26.43 28.39
CA ARG A 901 -27.04 -27.56 27.76
C ARG A 901 -26.36 -28.90 28.04
N LEU A 902 -25.06 -28.91 28.07
CA LEU A 902 -24.21 -30.07 28.38
C LEU A 902 -24.15 -30.39 29.91
N GLY A 903 -24.81 -29.59 30.76
CA GLY A 903 -24.81 -29.77 32.21
C GLY A 903 -23.62 -29.14 32.95
N ASP A 904 -22.67 -28.50 32.26
CA ASP A 904 -21.54 -27.77 32.88
C ASP A 904 -21.96 -26.36 33.29
N MET A 905 -22.66 -26.24 34.41
CA MET A 905 -23.12 -24.97 34.95
C MET A 905 -21.97 -24.09 35.42
N ALA A 906 -20.89 -24.69 35.93
CA ALA A 906 -19.72 -23.93 36.40
C ALA A 906 -18.96 -23.30 35.22
N GLY A 907 -18.71 -24.07 34.18
CA GLY A 907 -18.09 -23.59 32.93
C GLY A 907 -18.94 -22.56 32.22
N ALA A 908 -20.27 -22.73 32.20
CA ALA A 908 -21.22 -21.75 31.64
C ALA A 908 -21.09 -20.40 32.35
N ASN A 909 -21.17 -20.39 33.68
CA ASN A 909 -21.07 -19.18 34.48
C ASN A 909 -19.69 -18.54 34.32
N ALA A 910 -18.60 -19.30 34.23
CA ALA A 910 -17.27 -18.80 34.01
C ALA A 910 -17.19 -17.99 32.70
N ARG A 911 -17.83 -18.44 31.60
CA ARG A 911 -17.91 -17.69 30.34
C ARG A 911 -18.67 -16.38 30.49
N PHE A 912 -19.80 -16.37 31.19
CA PHE A 912 -20.61 -15.15 31.39
C PHE A 912 -19.87 -14.14 32.28
N TYR A 913 -19.23 -14.57 33.37
CA TYR A 913 -18.42 -13.70 34.18
C TYR A 913 -17.18 -13.17 33.47
N ARG A 914 -16.62 -13.91 32.51
CA ARG A 914 -15.50 -13.43 31.70
C ARG A 914 -15.91 -12.21 30.84
N LEU A 915 -17.11 -12.26 30.22
CA LEU A 915 -17.68 -11.13 29.50
C LEU A 915 -17.93 -9.91 30.41
N LEU A 916 -18.50 -10.17 31.59
CA LEU A 916 -18.80 -9.10 32.56
C LEU A 916 -17.53 -8.40 33.04
N ASP A 917 -16.54 -9.18 33.47
CA ASP A 917 -15.27 -8.69 33.98
C ASP A 917 -14.48 -7.91 32.91
N TYR A 918 -14.47 -8.39 31.67
CA TYR A 918 -13.87 -7.63 30.56
C TYR A 918 -14.55 -6.27 30.38
N GLY A 919 -15.89 -6.24 30.29
CA GLY A 919 -16.62 -5.01 30.13
C GLY A 919 -16.38 -4.01 31.26
N GLU A 920 -16.36 -4.46 32.52
CA GLU A 920 -16.10 -3.59 33.69
C GLU A 920 -14.67 -3.03 33.70
N ARG A 921 -13.68 -3.84 33.35
CA ARG A 921 -12.27 -3.44 33.37
C ARG A 921 -11.91 -2.46 32.24
N HIS A 922 -12.44 -2.72 31.03
CA HIS A 922 -12.07 -2.02 29.82
C HIS A 922 -12.99 -0.83 29.45
N LEU A 923 -14.05 -0.60 30.25
CA LEU A 923 -15.02 0.48 29.98
C LEU A 923 -14.42 1.89 29.88
N ARG A 924 -13.30 2.14 30.55
CA ARG A 924 -12.66 3.44 30.63
C ARG A 924 -11.35 3.54 29.83
N ASP A 925 -11.02 2.51 29.10
CA ASP A 925 -9.81 2.51 28.28
C ASP A 925 -9.95 3.53 27.16
N GLU A 926 -8.91 4.32 26.97
CA GLU A 926 -8.76 5.16 25.78
C GLU A 926 -8.28 4.25 24.63
N VAL A 927 -9.07 4.21 23.57
CA VAL A 927 -8.78 3.36 22.40
C VAL A 927 -8.51 4.24 21.20
N LYS A 928 -7.43 3.91 20.49
CA LYS A 928 -7.03 4.52 19.22
C LYS A 928 -7.05 3.49 18.11
N MET A 929 -6.93 3.97 16.87
CA MET A 929 -6.71 3.10 15.73
C MET A 929 -5.44 2.26 15.94
N ASP A 930 -5.51 0.98 15.57
CA ASP A 930 -4.36 0.08 15.66
C ASP A 930 -3.19 0.61 14.82
N TYR A 931 -2.03 0.65 15.46
CA TYR A 931 -0.77 1.04 14.82
C TYR A 931 -0.45 0.19 13.57
N PHE A 932 -0.74 -1.10 13.61
CA PHE A 932 -0.45 -2.03 12.52
C PHE A 932 -1.57 -2.13 11.47
N ALA A 933 -2.61 -1.30 11.55
CA ALA A 933 -3.68 -1.33 10.56
C ALA A 933 -3.18 -0.84 9.20
N VAL A 934 -3.14 -1.72 8.22
CA VAL A 934 -2.80 -1.41 6.82
C VAL A 934 -4.01 -1.48 5.89
N SER A 935 -4.95 -2.39 6.16
CA SER A 935 -6.26 -2.44 5.55
C SER A 935 -7.32 -2.27 6.64
N LEU A 936 -8.15 -1.25 6.52
CA LEU A 936 -9.22 -1.00 7.47
C LEU A 936 -10.51 -1.67 6.99
N PRO A 937 -11.36 -2.16 7.93
CA PRO A 937 -12.63 -2.76 7.58
C PRO A 937 -13.58 -1.81 6.84
N ASP A 938 -13.32 -0.49 6.88
CA ASP A 938 -14.08 0.53 6.18
C ASP A 938 -13.16 1.63 5.66
N PHE A 939 -13.50 2.19 4.50
CA PHE A 939 -13.04 3.53 4.14
C PHE A 939 -13.71 4.51 5.12
N LEU A 940 -12.96 4.99 6.09
CA LEU A 940 -13.48 5.94 7.07
C LEU A 940 -13.73 7.28 6.39
N ILE A 941 -14.98 7.48 5.98
CA ILE A 941 -15.43 8.74 5.38
C ILE A 941 -15.61 9.78 6.49
N PHE A 942 -16.19 9.35 7.60
CA PHE A 942 -16.40 10.16 8.80
C PHE A 942 -15.52 9.63 9.94
N ASP A 943 -14.88 10.55 10.67
CA ASP A 943 -14.02 10.21 11.79
C ASP A 943 -14.79 9.43 12.87
N GLU A 944 -14.12 8.44 13.49
CA GLU A 944 -14.65 7.59 14.53
C GLU A 944 -14.04 7.91 15.90
N ASP A 945 -14.89 7.91 16.92
CA ASP A 945 -14.44 7.93 18.31
C ASP A 945 -14.30 6.49 18.82
N TYR A 946 -13.12 5.93 18.71
CA TYR A 946 -12.83 4.53 19.10
C TYR A 946 -13.03 4.31 20.61
N THR A 947 -12.85 5.34 21.44
CA THR A 947 -13.10 5.24 22.88
C THR A 947 -14.58 5.08 23.15
N LYS A 948 -15.45 5.82 22.45
CA LYS A 948 -16.91 5.62 22.55
C LYS A 948 -17.33 4.27 21.99
N LYS A 949 -16.76 3.83 20.87
CA LYS A 949 -17.03 2.48 20.35
C LYS A 949 -16.67 1.38 21.36
N ASN A 950 -15.50 1.51 22.02
CA ASN A 950 -15.11 0.61 23.08
C ASN A 950 -16.10 0.63 24.25
N GLN A 951 -16.57 1.79 24.66
CA GLN A 951 -17.56 1.90 25.73
C GLN A 951 -18.89 1.21 25.35
N ALA A 952 -19.39 1.43 24.13
CA ALA A 952 -20.58 0.74 23.64
C ALA A 952 -20.37 -0.78 23.61
N HIS A 953 -19.21 -1.24 23.11
CA HIS A 953 -18.83 -2.65 23.09
C HIS A 953 -18.76 -3.26 24.50
N CYS A 954 -18.15 -2.58 25.46
CA CYS A 954 -18.09 -3.03 26.85
C CYS A 954 -19.51 -3.18 27.46
N TYR A 955 -20.39 -2.21 27.27
CA TYR A 955 -21.77 -2.32 27.71
C TYR A 955 -22.52 -3.46 27.02
N TYR A 956 -22.29 -3.67 25.73
CA TYR A 956 -22.84 -4.82 25.00
C TYR A 956 -22.38 -6.15 25.60
N LEU A 957 -21.09 -6.34 25.89
CA LEU A 957 -20.59 -7.56 26.52
C LEU A 957 -21.15 -7.77 27.93
N MET A 958 -21.31 -6.70 28.71
CA MET A 958 -21.95 -6.76 30.03
C MET A 958 -23.43 -7.14 29.92
N ALA A 959 -24.11 -6.70 28.87
CA ALA A 959 -25.49 -7.12 28.59
C ALA A 959 -25.57 -8.60 28.28
N LEU A 960 -24.70 -9.10 27.36
CA LEU A 960 -24.62 -10.54 27.02
C LEU A 960 -24.33 -11.41 28.24
N ALA A 961 -23.41 -10.97 29.10
CA ALA A 961 -23.11 -11.62 30.36
C ALA A 961 -24.40 -11.80 31.23
N ASN A 962 -25.16 -10.73 31.36
CA ASN A 962 -26.39 -10.73 32.15
C ASN A 962 -27.52 -11.56 31.50
N ILE A 963 -27.62 -11.60 30.17
CA ILE A 963 -28.48 -12.53 29.44
C ILE A 963 -28.11 -13.98 29.82
N GLY A 964 -26.80 -14.31 29.74
CA GLY A 964 -26.29 -15.63 30.11
C GLY A 964 -26.56 -15.99 31.56
N LEU A 965 -26.46 -15.07 32.50
CA LEU A 965 -26.73 -15.26 33.93
C LEU A 965 -28.24 -15.25 34.29
N GLY A 966 -29.15 -14.91 33.33
CA GLY A 966 -30.55 -14.80 33.55
C GLY A 966 -31.02 -13.50 34.20
N ASN A 967 -30.17 -12.45 34.24
CA ASN A 967 -30.46 -11.16 34.84
C ASN A 967 -31.03 -10.19 33.78
N GLN A 968 -32.23 -10.42 33.33
CA GLN A 968 -32.85 -9.71 32.21
C GLN A 968 -32.91 -8.18 32.40
N GLU A 969 -33.20 -7.72 33.61
CA GLU A 969 -33.31 -6.29 33.93
C GLU A 969 -31.95 -5.57 33.76
N LYS A 970 -30.87 -6.20 34.22
CA LYS A 970 -29.51 -5.64 34.03
C LYS A 970 -29.05 -5.71 32.59
N ALA A 971 -29.41 -6.76 31.90
CA ALA A 971 -29.09 -6.90 30.47
C ALA A 971 -29.70 -5.72 29.69
N GLU A 972 -30.99 -5.45 29.94
CA GLU A 972 -31.72 -4.36 29.31
C GLU A 972 -31.13 -2.97 29.64
N GLU A 973 -30.71 -2.78 30.89
CA GLU A 973 -30.03 -1.56 31.31
C GLU A 973 -28.75 -1.30 30.50
N PHE A 974 -27.93 -2.36 30.34
CA PHE A 974 -26.64 -2.24 29.60
C PHE A 974 -26.86 -2.09 28.08
N LEU A 975 -27.84 -2.76 27.48
CA LEU A 975 -28.20 -2.55 26.08
C LEU A 975 -28.62 -1.09 25.83
N LYS A 976 -29.43 -0.48 26.70
CA LYS A 976 -29.80 0.92 26.60
C LYS A 976 -28.60 1.85 26.73
N LYS A 977 -27.65 1.56 27.63
CA LYS A 977 -26.42 2.34 27.76
C LYS A 977 -25.56 2.27 26.49
N ALA A 978 -25.43 1.08 25.88
CA ALA A 978 -24.73 0.93 24.62
C ALA A 978 -25.40 1.73 23.48
N LEU A 979 -26.73 1.64 23.36
CA LEU A 979 -27.51 2.34 22.34
C LEU A 979 -27.53 3.87 22.51
N VAL A 980 -27.35 4.39 23.73
CA VAL A 980 -27.18 5.84 23.97
C VAL A 980 -25.85 6.33 23.37
N ILE A 981 -24.81 5.51 23.43
CA ILE A 981 -23.47 5.83 22.88
C ILE A 981 -23.43 5.61 21.37
N GLU A 982 -23.95 4.47 20.93
CA GLU A 982 -23.98 4.04 19.53
C GLU A 982 -25.42 3.65 19.14
N PRO A 983 -26.24 4.63 18.71
CA PRO A 983 -27.66 4.39 18.38
C PRO A 983 -27.89 3.35 17.30
N SER A 984 -26.90 3.14 16.44
CA SER A 984 -26.94 2.16 15.33
C SER A 984 -26.24 0.83 15.64
N HIS A 985 -26.00 0.50 16.91
CA HIS A 985 -25.37 -0.75 17.28
C HIS A 985 -26.29 -1.94 16.99
N MET A 986 -26.06 -2.61 15.88
CA MET A 986 -26.94 -3.64 15.29
C MET A 986 -27.30 -4.75 16.29
N MET A 987 -26.30 -5.35 16.94
CA MET A 987 -26.55 -6.46 17.86
C MET A 987 -27.27 -6.03 19.13
N CYS A 988 -27.04 -4.80 19.63
CA CYS A 988 -27.81 -4.29 20.76
C CYS A 988 -29.30 -4.16 20.42
N HIS A 989 -29.66 -3.70 19.22
CA HIS A 989 -31.07 -3.68 18.78
C HIS A 989 -31.71 -5.08 18.71
N ILE A 990 -30.96 -6.07 18.18
CA ILE A 990 -31.41 -7.44 18.05
C ILE A 990 -31.69 -8.07 19.42
N TYR A 991 -30.91 -7.77 20.44
CA TYR A 991 -31.13 -8.28 21.80
C TYR A 991 -32.13 -7.46 22.60
N HIS A 992 -32.25 -6.16 22.31
CA HIS A 992 -33.23 -5.28 22.98
C HIS A 992 -34.68 -5.57 22.55
N ASN A 993 -34.91 -5.97 21.31
CA ASN A 993 -36.23 -6.24 20.74
C ASN A 993 -36.72 -7.68 20.97
N LYS A 994 -36.09 -8.43 21.87
CA LYS A 994 -36.52 -9.83 22.22
C LYS A 994 -37.54 -9.92 23.29
#